data_817b1628e78552a4456fb8d5b87b6e6d
#
_entry.id   817b1628e78552a4456fb8d5b87b6e6d
#
_cell.length_a   1.000
_cell.length_b   1.000
_cell.length_c   1.000
_cell.angle_alpha   90.00
_cell.angle_beta   90.00
_cell.angle_gamma   90.00
#
_symmetry.space_group_name_H-M   'P 1'
#
loop_
_entity.id
_entity.type
_entity.pdbx_description
1 polymer ?
#
loop_
_entity_poly.entity_id
_entity_poly.type
_entity_poly.pdbx_seq_one_letter_code
_entity_poly.pdbx_strand_id
1 'polypeptide(L)'
;MSWRDEVRVLETGAVGEEARALGPVGGYLHLVRGVPGRPKSRPRDHLFAQESLSLPDHLGACLEQLVRRAEAGQGPWPTEGMFDAIPFHDVAYAVLLPLSGLAPARALRLFGVQGPGGGARLDAPGRRALVAQLLAHPRLGLTLVDRVALVKNDPFLGRPLGTSLNVMLDVLASIAMASPTALRNELGAVGDVQELFVRYCRRRRSDPPLSAREVLLSLRELRGLSVGRKREVLRSLLERAGKLETFFLIGFLRQGSRLSQTLGDDALIDALAATCQVEPARLDVARSLVDVFELARILEQEGATGLHKLALRPLAPVAPMLAGPEVPAEYAFPAFFEKKYDGVRLMIHKSAGEGGRVRAAAFTRRRLEWTEQIPGLLPLVHALPCREAIVDGELHAHRWSEAGPRPATVYDILKAVRGELDGPPLRLRFAAFDLLYLDGRDLTDRPFLDRRAALEPLVRPLTAWPLPLPVELSDGELVRDKPHMLRLYQLFRAQGYEGGIAKDPHGLYELGKRSEGWTKLKPAITLDLAVTGALYTTSADAPAASFGTYLISALGPGPSLREVGRVQGLGALDSARLVQAILDEGLFTGRTLERQTSSGLKAGVELRPGIVATVRFEGVVRDENDQLSLRDPKIVRVRTDEKDLSEIDQVKSIEELYLKSRHQ
;
A
#
# COMPACT_ATOMS: atom_id res chain seq x y z
N MET A 1 10.28 6.64 37.07
CA MET A 1 9.47 7.47 36.12
C MET A 1 8.50 6.56 35.37
N SER A 2 7.30 7.06 35.03
CA SER A 2 6.39 6.27 34.20
C SER A 2 6.87 6.30 32.74
N TRP A 3 6.47 5.30 31.93
CA TRP A 3 6.74 5.28 30.48
C TRP A 3 6.38 6.61 29.81
N ARG A 4 5.29 7.26 30.25
CA ARG A 4 4.85 8.56 29.72
C ARG A 4 5.81 9.70 30.05
N ASP A 5 6.42 9.65 31.23
CA ASP A 5 7.37 10.65 31.65
C ASP A 5 8.68 10.51 30.88
N GLU A 6 9.13 9.28 30.63
CA GLU A 6 10.29 8.96 29.80
C GLU A 6 10.11 9.44 28.35
N VAL A 7 8.96 9.12 27.72
CA VAL A 7 8.62 9.56 26.37
C VAL A 7 8.52 11.09 26.33
N ARG A 8 7.94 11.72 27.36
CA ARG A 8 7.83 13.17 27.43
C ARG A 8 9.19 13.87 27.48
N VAL A 9 10.13 13.31 28.26
CA VAL A 9 11.53 13.80 28.28
C VAL A 9 12.15 13.68 26.89
N LEU A 10 11.90 12.56 26.20
CA LEU A 10 12.36 12.33 24.83
C LEU A 10 11.74 13.31 23.83
N GLU A 11 10.46 13.66 24.01
CA GLU A 11 9.73 14.56 23.13
C GLU A 11 10.12 16.04 23.31
N THR A 12 10.29 16.49 24.55
CA THR A 12 10.57 17.91 24.84
C THR A 12 12.01 18.31 24.53
N GLY A 13 12.91 17.32 24.38
CA GLY A 13 14.34 17.59 24.17
C GLY A 13 14.99 18.37 25.33
N ALA A 14 14.34 18.33 26.51
CA ALA A 14 14.94 18.79 27.73
C ALA A 14 16.11 17.86 28.06
N VAL A 15 17.27 18.15 27.50
CA VAL A 15 18.52 17.44 27.79
C VAL A 15 19.05 18.00 29.09
N GLY A 16 18.35 17.74 30.19
CA GLY A 16 18.91 17.89 31.51
C GLY A 16 19.79 16.70 31.85
N GLU A 17 20.39 16.72 33.04
CA GLU A 17 21.17 15.57 33.54
C GLU A 17 20.36 14.27 33.53
N GLU A 18 19.05 14.33 33.73
CA GLU A 18 18.12 13.20 33.66
C GLU A 18 18.05 12.58 32.27
N ALA A 19 18.02 13.38 31.18
CA ALA A 19 18.01 12.84 29.82
C ALA A 19 19.35 12.19 29.42
N ARG A 20 20.45 12.61 30.04
CA ARG A 20 21.76 11.94 29.89
C ARG A 20 21.80 10.59 30.59
N ALA A 21 21.05 10.43 31.67
CA ALA A 21 20.90 9.16 32.37
C ALA A 21 20.11 8.11 31.56
N LEU A 22 19.32 8.54 30.56
CA LEU A 22 18.60 7.66 29.63
C LEU A 22 19.49 7.05 28.53
N GLY A 23 20.79 7.38 28.53
CA GLY A 23 21.79 6.77 27.65
C GLY A 23 21.53 7.03 26.16
N PRO A 24 21.57 5.95 25.34
CA PRO A 24 21.59 6.06 23.87
C PRO A 24 20.39 6.78 23.23
N VAL A 25 19.22 6.73 23.86
CA VAL A 25 18.02 7.39 23.32
C VAL A 25 18.14 8.90 23.37
N GLY A 26 18.66 9.44 24.47
CA GLY A 26 18.96 10.87 24.59
C GLY A 26 19.97 11.32 23.55
N GLY A 27 21.02 10.53 23.30
CA GLY A 27 22.03 10.78 22.29
C GLY A 27 21.45 10.79 20.86
N TYR A 28 20.56 9.86 20.56
CA TYR A 28 19.91 9.81 19.25
C TYR A 28 19.01 11.02 19.00
N LEU A 29 18.20 11.41 19.97
CA LEU A 29 17.36 12.61 19.85
C LEU A 29 18.17 13.87 19.69
N HIS A 30 19.32 13.94 20.32
CA HIS A 30 20.26 15.06 20.17
C HIS A 30 20.80 15.13 18.72
N LEU A 31 21.14 13.96 18.13
CA LEU A 31 21.58 13.89 16.73
C LEU A 31 20.49 14.28 15.74
N VAL A 32 19.23 13.88 16.00
CA VAL A 32 18.09 14.25 15.13
C VAL A 32 17.73 15.73 15.29
N ARG A 33 17.87 16.29 16.48
CA ARG A 33 17.60 17.73 16.76
C ARG A 33 18.79 18.64 16.54
N GLY A 34 19.98 18.13 16.69
CA GLY A 34 21.23 18.86 16.50
C GLY A 34 21.63 18.98 15.04
N VAL A 35 20.68 19.07 14.09
CA VAL A 35 21.00 19.44 12.72
C VAL A 35 21.58 20.84 12.73
N PRO A 36 22.86 21.00 12.39
CA PRO A 36 23.53 22.29 12.47
C PRO A 36 22.98 23.20 11.40
N GLY A 37 22.72 24.38 11.79
CA GLY A 37 22.71 25.49 10.89
C GLY A 37 21.35 25.92 10.44
N ARG A 38 20.98 27.06 10.95
CA ARG A 38 20.09 27.96 10.22
C ARG A 38 20.62 28.07 8.80
N PRO A 39 19.81 27.94 7.77
CA PRO A 39 20.26 28.18 6.41
C PRO A 39 20.84 29.60 6.35
N LYS A 40 22.04 29.73 5.80
CA LYS A 40 22.71 31.01 5.65
C LYS A 40 22.01 31.98 4.69
N SER A 41 20.97 31.49 4.01
CA SER A 41 20.10 32.29 3.14
C SER A 41 18.65 31.96 3.44
N ARG A 42 17.82 32.95 3.66
CA ARG A 42 16.35 32.77 3.63
C ARG A 42 15.97 32.29 2.25
N PRO A 43 15.06 31.27 2.14
CA PRO A 43 14.49 30.90 0.85
C PRO A 43 13.88 32.13 0.19
N ARG A 44 14.26 32.43 -1.04
CA ARG A 44 13.82 33.66 -1.74
C ARG A 44 12.34 33.66 -2.13
N ASP A 45 11.67 32.54 -2.01
CA ASP A 45 10.28 32.36 -2.47
C ASP A 45 9.35 32.13 -1.30
N HIS A 46 9.24 33.10 -0.42
CA HIS A 46 8.22 33.10 0.62
C HIS A 46 6.91 33.61 0.05
N LEU A 47 6.21 32.72 -0.66
CA LEU A 47 4.81 32.97 -0.94
C LEU A 47 3.99 33.13 0.36
N PHE A 48 4.54 32.68 1.52
CA PHE A 48 3.68 32.25 2.62
C PHE A 48 4.26 32.40 4.02
N ALA A 49 5.05 33.41 4.25
CA ALA A 49 5.59 33.72 5.60
C ALA A 49 4.59 34.58 6.40
N GLN A 50 3.55 33.95 6.94
CA GLN A 50 2.73 34.57 7.98
C GLN A 50 2.85 33.74 9.27
N GLU A 51 3.46 34.30 10.30
CA GLU A 51 3.80 33.61 11.55
C GLU A 51 2.63 33.49 12.55
N SER A 52 1.45 34.03 12.26
CA SER A 52 0.35 34.20 13.24
C SER A 52 -0.83 33.26 13.07
N LEU A 53 -0.86 32.42 12.03
CA LEU A 53 -1.96 31.50 11.76
C LEU A 53 -1.63 30.10 12.27
N SER A 54 -2.66 29.34 12.67
CA SER A 54 -2.54 27.91 12.87
C SER A 54 -2.03 27.24 11.58
N LEU A 55 -1.38 26.07 11.65
CA LEU A 55 -0.81 25.44 10.47
C LEU A 55 -1.85 25.15 9.37
N PRO A 56 -3.08 24.65 9.68
CA PRO A 56 -4.15 24.51 8.70
C PRO A 56 -4.60 25.84 8.09
N ASP A 57 -4.75 26.88 8.90
CA ASP A 57 -5.14 28.22 8.42
C ASP A 57 -4.05 28.83 7.54
N HIS A 58 -2.78 28.62 7.90
CA HIS A 58 -1.67 29.03 7.09
C HIS A 58 -1.69 28.38 5.70
N LEU A 59 -1.96 27.06 5.62
CA LEU A 59 -2.04 26.36 4.36
C LEU A 59 -3.23 26.80 3.50
N GLY A 60 -4.36 27.11 4.14
CA GLY A 60 -5.50 27.74 3.46
C GLY A 60 -5.15 29.08 2.84
N ALA A 61 -4.48 29.95 3.61
CA ALA A 61 -3.98 31.22 3.12
C ALA A 61 -2.98 31.06 1.97
N CYS A 62 -2.16 30.00 1.99
CA CYS A 62 -1.24 29.68 0.90
C CYS A 62 -1.96 29.37 -0.42
N LEU A 63 -2.98 28.54 -0.38
CA LEU A 63 -3.79 28.21 -1.56
C LEU A 63 -4.51 29.46 -2.12
N GLU A 64 -5.07 30.28 -1.23
CA GLU A 64 -5.70 31.53 -1.62
C GLU A 64 -4.72 32.53 -2.27
N GLN A 65 -3.51 32.64 -1.75
CA GLN A 65 -2.48 33.47 -2.36
C GLN A 65 -2.05 32.99 -3.73
N LEU A 66 -1.96 31.66 -3.96
CA LEU A 66 -1.71 31.09 -5.28
C LEU A 66 -2.74 31.56 -6.29
N VAL A 67 -4.02 31.49 -5.91
CA VAL A 67 -5.12 31.91 -6.76
C VAL A 67 -5.07 33.42 -7.01
N ARG A 68 -4.94 34.22 -5.97
CA ARG A 68 -4.88 35.70 -6.13
C ARG A 68 -3.73 36.14 -7.02
N ARG A 69 -2.55 35.49 -6.92
CA ARG A 69 -1.43 35.79 -7.80
C ARG A 69 -1.72 35.43 -9.25
N ALA A 70 -2.34 34.28 -9.48
CA ALA A 70 -2.77 33.89 -10.81
C ALA A 70 -3.80 34.89 -11.39
N GLU A 71 -4.81 35.28 -10.59
CA GLU A 71 -5.82 36.28 -10.97
C GLU A 71 -5.23 37.67 -11.27
N ALA A 72 -4.22 38.08 -10.52
CA ALA A 72 -3.56 39.36 -10.68
C ALA A 72 -2.55 39.39 -11.84
N GLY A 73 -2.31 38.26 -12.52
CA GLY A 73 -1.28 38.18 -13.55
C GLY A 73 0.15 38.44 -13.03
N GLN A 74 0.36 38.28 -11.72
CA GLN A 74 1.64 38.54 -11.08
C GLN A 74 2.55 37.34 -11.17
N GLY A 75 3.37 37.32 -12.17
CA GLY A 75 4.32 36.24 -12.41
C GLY A 75 4.72 36.17 -13.88
N PRO A 76 5.59 35.25 -14.25
CA PRO A 76 6.03 35.06 -15.63
C PRO A 76 4.99 34.35 -16.54
N TRP A 77 3.82 34.01 -16.03
CA TRP A 77 2.76 33.31 -16.77
C TRP A 77 1.79 34.26 -17.44
N PRO A 78 1.19 33.86 -18.58
CA PRO A 78 0.25 34.68 -19.30
C PRO A 78 -1.06 34.88 -18.54
N THR A 79 -1.71 36.02 -18.73
CA THR A 79 -3.02 36.33 -18.14
C THR A 79 -4.16 35.52 -18.73
N GLU A 80 -4.07 35.12 -19.99
CA GLU A 80 -5.02 34.27 -20.67
C GLU A 80 -4.80 32.81 -20.27
N GLY A 81 -5.81 32.13 -19.71
CA GLY A 81 -5.66 30.79 -19.12
C GLY A 81 -4.94 30.80 -17.79
N MET A 82 -5.02 31.86 -17.01
CA MET A 82 -4.22 32.07 -15.80
C MET A 82 -4.33 30.97 -14.75
N PHE A 83 -5.47 30.25 -14.67
CA PHE A 83 -5.61 29.10 -13.78
C PHE A 83 -4.90 27.86 -14.30
N ASP A 84 -4.71 27.74 -15.62
CA ASP A 84 -3.94 26.68 -16.25
C ASP A 84 -2.44 26.84 -16.05
N ALA A 85 -2.00 28.00 -15.62
CA ALA A 85 -0.60 28.39 -15.49
C ALA A 85 -0.07 28.36 -14.05
N ILE A 86 -0.83 27.83 -13.07
CA ILE A 86 -0.32 27.73 -11.69
C ILE A 86 1.00 26.94 -11.69
N PRO A 87 2.10 27.52 -11.17
CA PRO A 87 3.40 26.88 -11.16
C PRO A 87 3.37 25.56 -10.38
N PHE A 88 3.89 24.51 -10.97
CA PHE A 88 3.98 23.19 -10.29
C PHE A 88 4.82 23.27 -9.03
N HIS A 89 5.85 24.13 -9.00
CA HIS A 89 6.62 24.36 -7.81
C HIS A 89 5.76 24.82 -6.62
N ASP A 90 4.83 25.73 -6.87
CA ASP A 90 4.02 26.30 -5.80
C ASP A 90 3.04 25.26 -5.25
N VAL A 91 2.46 24.43 -6.12
CA VAL A 91 1.66 23.26 -5.70
C VAL A 91 2.53 22.24 -4.96
N ALA A 92 3.75 21.99 -5.44
CA ALA A 92 4.68 21.08 -4.79
C ALA A 92 5.08 21.58 -3.39
N TYR A 93 5.27 22.88 -3.22
CA TYR A 93 5.63 23.51 -1.95
C TYR A 93 4.46 23.57 -0.97
N ALA A 94 3.32 24.10 -1.41
CA ALA A 94 2.18 24.37 -0.53
C ALA A 94 1.33 23.13 -0.21
N VAL A 95 1.33 22.12 -1.08
CA VAL A 95 0.45 20.95 -0.98
C VAL A 95 1.23 19.65 -0.87
N LEU A 96 2.07 19.34 -1.87
CA LEU A 96 2.68 18.01 -1.94
C LEU A 96 3.73 17.80 -0.84
N LEU A 97 4.53 18.83 -0.53
CA LEU A 97 5.55 18.73 0.51
C LEU A 97 4.94 18.50 1.91
N PRO A 98 3.92 19.26 2.36
CA PRO A 98 3.24 18.98 3.62
C PRO A 98 2.57 17.60 3.67
N LEU A 99 1.94 17.17 2.57
CA LEU A 99 1.29 15.85 2.48
C LEU A 99 2.29 14.70 2.43
N SER A 100 3.53 14.93 1.96
CA SER A 100 4.54 13.87 1.80
C SER A 100 5.00 13.24 3.11
N GLY A 101 4.76 13.91 4.24
CA GLY A 101 5.29 13.50 5.54
C GLY A 101 6.83 13.52 5.62
N LEU A 102 7.50 14.17 4.67
CA LEU A 102 8.95 14.31 4.67
C LEU A 102 9.40 15.10 5.90
N ALA A 103 10.41 14.59 6.61
CA ALA A 103 10.94 15.27 7.78
C ALA A 103 11.50 16.65 7.38
N PRO A 104 11.22 17.72 8.15
CA PRO A 104 11.67 19.08 7.82
C PRO A 104 13.18 19.19 7.57
N ALA A 105 13.98 18.50 8.38
CA ALA A 105 15.43 18.46 8.22
C ALA A 105 15.86 17.83 6.89
N ARG A 106 15.12 16.80 6.41
CA ARG A 106 15.38 16.17 5.11
C ARG A 106 14.95 17.09 3.97
N ALA A 107 13.82 17.78 4.09
CA ALA A 107 13.37 18.74 3.10
C ALA A 107 14.37 19.90 2.95
N LEU A 108 14.86 20.43 4.08
CA LEU A 108 15.88 21.46 4.09
C LEU A 108 17.18 20.98 3.43
N ARG A 109 17.63 19.77 3.74
CA ARG A 109 18.84 19.18 3.14
C ARG A 109 18.71 18.98 1.62
N LEU A 110 17.56 18.48 1.16
CA LEU A 110 17.33 18.14 -0.25
C LEU A 110 17.06 19.37 -1.11
N PHE A 111 16.23 20.27 -0.64
CA PHE A 111 15.67 21.36 -1.44
C PHE A 111 16.19 22.74 -1.04
N GLY A 112 16.79 22.88 0.14
CA GLY A 112 17.17 24.16 0.70
C GLY A 112 15.99 25.01 1.19
N VAL A 113 14.80 24.39 1.37
CA VAL A 113 13.57 25.05 1.81
C VAL A 113 13.01 24.36 3.05
N GLN A 114 12.43 25.17 3.94
CA GLN A 114 11.53 24.68 4.98
C GLN A 114 10.11 24.64 4.40
N GLY A 115 9.31 23.65 4.77
CA GLY A 115 7.90 23.62 4.37
C GLY A 115 7.11 24.79 4.93
N PRO A 116 5.87 25.02 4.46
CA PRO A 116 4.97 26.03 5.01
C PRO A 116 4.84 25.92 6.53
N GLY A 117 4.60 27.02 7.23
CA GLY A 117 4.49 27.02 8.70
C GLY A 117 5.80 26.73 9.44
N GLY A 118 6.97 27.10 8.88
CA GLY A 118 8.26 26.86 9.50
C GLY A 118 8.75 25.40 9.42
N GLY A 119 8.11 24.59 8.57
CA GLY A 119 8.46 23.20 8.34
C GLY A 119 7.89 22.23 9.38
N ALA A 120 6.93 22.64 10.21
CA ALA A 120 6.24 21.73 11.11
C ALA A 120 5.53 20.63 10.29
N ARG A 121 5.58 19.40 10.81
CA ARG A 121 4.91 18.27 10.19
C ARG A 121 3.41 18.35 10.45
N LEU A 122 2.59 18.20 9.41
CA LEU A 122 1.14 18.11 9.58
C LEU A 122 0.77 16.85 10.34
N ASP A 123 -0.07 16.99 11.36
CA ASP A 123 -0.80 15.89 11.97
C ASP A 123 -1.92 15.37 11.03
N ALA A 124 -2.64 14.33 11.44
CA ALA A 124 -3.69 13.77 10.61
C ALA A 124 -4.86 14.75 10.37
N PRO A 125 -5.37 15.51 11.37
CA PRO A 125 -6.34 16.56 11.16
C PRO A 125 -5.87 17.63 10.16
N GLY A 126 -4.64 18.12 10.31
CA GLY A 126 -4.06 19.13 9.41
C GLY A 126 -3.93 18.65 7.97
N ARG A 127 -3.54 17.39 7.75
CA ARG A 127 -3.53 16.79 6.40
C ARG A 127 -4.92 16.66 5.80
N ARG A 128 -5.91 16.23 6.59
CA ARG A 128 -7.30 16.18 6.12
C ARG A 128 -7.83 17.56 5.74
N ALA A 129 -7.56 18.57 6.56
CA ALA A 129 -7.93 19.94 6.26
C ALA A 129 -7.29 20.47 4.98
N LEU A 130 -5.99 20.23 4.78
CA LEU A 130 -5.30 20.62 3.54
C LEU A 130 -5.88 19.93 2.30
N VAL A 131 -6.17 18.64 2.39
CA VAL A 131 -6.81 17.90 1.29
C VAL A 131 -8.20 18.46 0.99
N ALA A 132 -9.02 18.70 2.00
CA ALA A 132 -10.34 19.29 1.82
C ALA A 132 -10.26 20.67 1.14
N GLN A 133 -9.32 21.52 1.56
CA GLN A 133 -9.08 22.82 0.93
C GLN A 133 -8.65 22.68 -0.54
N LEU A 134 -7.71 21.77 -0.83
CA LEU A 134 -7.26 21.51 -2.20
C LEU A 134 -8.42 21.04 -3.09
N LEU A 135 -9.23 20.10 -2.60
CA LEU A 135 -10.36 19.55 -3.34
C LEU A 135 -11.47 20.58 -3.56
N ALA A 136 -11.76 21.41 -2.56
CA ALA A 136 -12.80 22.42 -2.62
C ALA A 136 -12.44 23.64 -3.51
N HIS A 137 -11.17 23.87 -3.81
CA HIS A 137 -10.73 25.10 -4.44
C HIS A 137 -11.00 25.13 -5.95
N PRO A 138 -12.06 25.80 -6.47
CA PRO A 138 -12.45 25.74 -7.86
C PRO A 138 -11.50 26.51 -8.81
N ARG A 139 -10.70 27.42 -8.27
CA ARG A 139 -9.89 28.36 -9.06
C ARG A 139 -8.45 27.92 -9.32
N LEU A 140 -8.11 26.64 -9.03
CA LEU A 140 -6.75 26.14 -9.26
C LEU A 140 -6.48 25.76 -10.72
N GLY A 141 -7.45 25.91 -11.63
CA GLY A 141 -7.33 25.46 -13.04
C GLY A 141 -7.16 23.95 -13.22
N LEU A 142 -7.39 23.21 -12.15
CA LEU A 142 -7.29 21.74 -12.08
C LEU A 142 -8.69 21.15 -11.88
N THR A 143 -9.02 20.13 -12.65
CA THR A 143 -10.25 19.36 -12.43
C THR A 143 -10.24 18.68 -11.05
N LEU A 144 -11.40 18.26 -10.56
CA LEU A 144 -11.47 17.48 -9.31
C LEU A 144 -10.64 16.18 -9.45
N VAL A 145 -10.66 15.56 -10.63
CA VAL A 145 -9.83 14.39 -10.97
C VAL A 145 -8.34 14.71 -10.84
N ASP A 146 -7.90 15.87 -11.32
CA ASP A 146 -6.49 16.30 -11.23
C ASP A 146 -6.07 16.52 -9.79
N ARG A 147 -6.92 17.13 -8.98
CA ARG A 147 -6.68 17.37 -7.55
C ARG A 147 -6.60 16.05 -6.77
N VAL A 148 -7.48 15.10 -7.06
CA VAL A 148 -7.41 13.74 -6.51
C VAL A 148 -6.13 13.03 -6.96
N ALA A 149 -5.73 13.17 -8.22
CA ALA A 149 -4.49 12.59 -8.75
C ALA A 149 -3.24 13.11 -8.01
N LEU A 150 -3.19 14.40 -7.69
CA LEU A 150 -2.13 14.98 -6.88
C LEU A 150 -2.09 14.39 -5.46
N VAL A 151 -3.25 14.30 -4.78
CA VAL A 151 -3.36 13.72 -3.43
C VAL A 151 -2.96 12.25 -3.41
N LYS A 152 -3.40 11.48 -4.40
CA LYS A 152 -3.06 10.05 -4.54
C LYS A 152 -1.62 9.83 -5.02
N ASN A 153 -0.92 10.89 -5.44
CA ASN A 153 0.39 10.79 -6.11
C ASN A 153 0.34 9.85 -7.34
N ASP A 154 -0.77 9.88 -8.04
CA ASP A 154 -1.02 9.04 -9.20
C ASP A 154 -1.63 9.83 -10.38
N PRO A 155 -0.78 10.52 -11.14
CA PRO A 155 -1.23 11.25 -12.34
C PRO A 155 -1.78 10.34 -13.43
N PHE A 156 -1.52 9.03 -13.35
CA PHE A 156 -1.92 8.02 -14.35
C PHE A 156 -3.32 7.45 -14.10
N LEU A 157 -4.00 7.91 -13.06
CA LEU A 157 -5.37 7.56 -12.73
C LEU A 157 -5.58 6.03 -12.56
N GLY A 158 -4.75 5.41 -11.74
CA GLY A 158 -4.80 3.98 -11.43
C GLY A 158 -4.25 3.07 -12.53
N ARG A 159 -3.75 3.61 -13.63
CA ARG A 159 -3.27 2.84 -14.78
C ARG A 159 -1.74 2.71 -14.76
N PRO A 160 -1.16 1.54 -15.10
CA PRO A 160 0.29 1.39 -15.13
C PRO A 160 0.94 2.27 -16.21
N LEU A 161 2.04 2.92 -15.86
CA LEU A 161 2.79 3.76 -16.80
C LEU A 161 3.50 2.95 -17.89
N GLY A 162 3.94 1.73 -17.57
CA GLY A 162 4.77 0.93 -18.48
C GLY A 162 6.14 1.55 -18.74
N THR A 163 6.76 2.19 -17.74
CA THR A 163 8.10 2.74 -17.82
C THR A 163 8.96 2.11 -16.73
N SER A 164 10.10 1.52 -17.14
CA SER A 164 11.02 0.89 -16.21
C SER A 164 11.96 1.90 -15.55
N LEU A 165 12.53 1.52 -14.40
CA LEU A 165 13.59 2.28 -13.74
C LEU A 165 14.78 2.53 -14.68
N ASN A 166 15.08 1.59 -15.57
CA ASN A 166 16.17 1.73 -16.55
C ASN A 166 15.94 2.92 -17.49
N VAL A 167 14.72 3.11 -18.01
CA VAL A 167 14.39 4.27 -18.86
C VAL A 167 14.58 5.58 -18.09
N MET A 168 14.20 5.62 -16.82
CA MET A 168 14.41 6.79 -15.98
C MET A 168 15.90 7.08 -15.76
N LEU A 169 16.69 6.05 -15.46
CA LEU A 169 18.14 6.18 -15.28
C LEU A 169 18.86 6.56 -16.58
N ASP A 170 18.40 6.10 -17.74
CA ASP A 170 18.93 6.55 -19.05
C ASP A 170 18.70 8.05 -19.28
N VAL A 171 17.51 8.56 -18.90
CA VAL A 171 17.22 10.00 -18.95
C VAL A 171 18.13 10.76 -18.00
N LEU A 172 18.28 10.28 -16.76
CA LEU A 172 19.18 10.90 -15.79
C LEU A 172 20.63 10.89 -16.27
N ALA A 173 21.09 9.78 -16.87
CA ALA A 173 22.43 9.65 -17.44
C ALA A 173 22.70 10.72 -18.49
N SER A 174 21.70 10.98 -19.36
CA SER A 174 21.83 12.02 -20.40
C SER A 174 21.89 13.45 -19.81
N ILE A 175 21.17 13.71 -18.73
CA ILE A 175 21.16 15.03 -18.04
C ILE A 175 22.44 15.22 -17.23
N ALA A 176 22.86 14.19 -16.51
CA ALA A 176 24.03 14.19 -15.62
C ALA A 176 25.36 14.06 -16.35
N MET A 177 25.33 13.67 -17.65
CA MET A 177 26.52 13.27 -18.42
C MET A 177 27.31 12.16 -17.70
N ALA A 178 26.61 11.20 -17.13
CA ALA A 178 27.13 10.07 -16.39
C ALA A 178 26.75 8.73 -17.06
N SER A 179 27.47 7.66 -16.77
CA SER A 179 27.06 6.34 -17.27
C SER A 179 25.87 5.79 -16.48
N PRO A 180 24.93 5.06 -17.12
CA PRO A 180 23.83 4.39 -16.40
C PRO A 180 24.30 3.42 -15.30
N THR A 181 25.47 2.79 -15.50
CA THR A 181 26.06 1.87 -14.51
C THR A 181 26.55 2.62 -13.28
N ALA A 182 27.20 3.78 -13.44
CA ALA A 182 27.62 4.62 -12.32
C ALA A 182 26.41 5.09 -11.50
N LEU A 183 25.33 5.49 -12.16
CA LEU A 183 24.08 5.91 -11.49
C LEU A 183 23.38 4.75 -10.75
N ARG A 184 23.45 3.52 -11.27
CA ARG A 184 22.93 2.33 -10.55
C ARG A 184 23.74 2.06 -9.28
N ASN A 185 25.06 2.14 -9.35
CA ASN A 185 25.92 1.96 -8.18
C ASN A 185 25.65 3.06 -7.12
N GLU A 186 25.52 4.30 -7.57
CA GLU A 186 25.17 5.41 -6.68
C GLU A 186 23.78 5.24 -6.09
N LEU A 187 22.80 4.76 -6.86
CA LEU A 187 21.47 4.44 -6.36
C LEU A 187 21.52 3.38 -5.25
N GLY A 188 22.37 2.36 -5.39
CA GLY A 188 22.62 1.38 -4.34
C GLY A 188 23.13 2.01 -3.04
N ALA A 189 23.98 3.02 -3.13
CA ALA A 189 24.50 3.75 -1.96
C ALA A 189 23.50 4.76 -1.37
N VAL A 190 22.71 5.42 -2.22
CA VAL A 190 21.70 6.43 -1.80
C VAL A 190 20.42 5.77 -1.29
N GLY A 191 20.03 4.63 -1.85
CA GLY A 191 18.82 3.88 -1.50
C GLY A 191 17.49 4.54 -1.90
N ASP A 192 17.51 5.73 -2.52
CA ASP A 192 16.30 6.49 -2.89
C ASP A 192 16.47 7.13 -4.27
N VAL A 193 15.64 6.69 -5.22
CA VAL A 193 15.66 7.18 -6.61
C VAL A 193 15.32 8.67 -6.69
N GLN A 194 14.37 9.15 -5.90
CA GLN A 194 13.98 10.57 -5.88
C GLN A 194 15.15 11.43 -5.42
N GLU A 195 15.86 11.01 -4.38
CA GLU A 195 17.05 11.70 -3.87
C GLU A 195 18.18 11.68 -4.91
N LEU A 196 18.40 10.56 -5.61
CA LEU A 196 19.37 10.47 -6.69
C LEU A 196 19.13 11.53 -7.77
N PHE A 197 17.88 11.64 -8.26
CA PHE A 197 17.54 12.64 -9.27
C PHE A 197 17.73 14.08 -8.78
N VAL A 198 17.35 14.37 -7.53
CA VAL A 198 17.53 15.70 -6.92
C VAL A 198 19.00 16.10 -6.83
N ARG A 199 19.93 15.15 -6.59
CA ARG A 199 21.39 15.42 -6.56
C ARG A 199 21.93 15.93 -7.90
N TYR A 200 21.41 15.41 -9.00
CA TYR A 200 21.80 15.78 -10.35
C TYR A 200 20.99 16.94 -10.94
N CYS A 201 19.98 17.43 -10.22
CA CYS A 201 19.23 18.61 -10.61
C CYS A 201 20.12 19.87 -10.46
N ARG A 202 20.63 20.39 -11.59
CA ARG A 202 21.60 21.50 -11.61
C ARG A 202 20.99 22.88 -11.79
N ARG A 203 19.67 22.98 -12.09
CA ARG A 203 19.08 24.24 -12.58
C ARG A 203 18.16 24.92 -11.58
N ARG A 204 18.10 26.25 -11.73
CA ARG A 204 16.99 27.06 -11.28
C ARG A 204 15.79 26.78 -12.20
N ARG A 205 14.59 27.09 -11.71
CA ARG A 205 13.34 26.97 -12.48
C ARG A 205 13.48 27.56 -13.86
N SER A 206 12.80 26.96 -14.84
CA SER A 206 12.67 27.52 -16.19
C SER A 206 11.81 28.80 -16.15
N ASP A 207 11.99 29.63 -17.15
CA ASP A 207 11.11 30.74 -17.44
C ASP A 207 10.55 30.55 -18.86
N PRO A 208 9.25 30.32 -19.06
CA PRO A 208 8.21 30.22 -18.02
C PRO A 208 8.34 28.95 -17.17
N PRO A 209 7.81 28.96 -15.92
CA PRO A 209 7.82 27.81 -15.04
C PRO A 209 6.92 26.68 -15.55
N LEU A 210 7.18 25.44 -15.14
CA LEU A 210 6.25 24.31 -15.37
C LEU A 210 4.93 24.59 -14.66
N SER A 211 3.80 24.48 -15.35
CA SER A 211 2.50 24.51 -14.69
C SER A 211 2.10 23.13 -14.17
N ALA A 212 1.29 23.08 -13.10
CA ALA A 212 0.79 21.83 -12.55
C ALA A 212 -0.03 21.04 -13.57
N ARG A 213 -0.85 21.72 -14.37
CA ARG A 213 -1.64 21.10 -15.42
C ARG A 213 -0.77 20.51 -16.53
N GLU A 214 0.23 21.27 -17.01
CA GLU A 214 1.19 20.79 -18.01
C GLU A 214 1.87 19.51 -17.54
N VAL A 215 2.34 19.48 -16.28
CA VAL A 215 2.96 18.30 -15.70
C VAL A 215 2.03 17.09 -15.71
N LEU A 216 0.79 17.24 -15.23
CA LEU A 216 -0.19 16.14 -15.20
C LEU A 216 -0.52 15.63 -16.60
N LEU A 217 -0.74 16.51 -17.57
CA LEU A 217 -1.05 16.14 -18.96
C LEU A 217 0.14 15.43 -19.63
N SER A 218 1.35 15.99 -19.52
CA SER A 218 2.55 15.37 -20.07
C SER A 218 2.82 14.00 -19.49
N LEU A 219 2.59 13.81 -18.18
CA LEU A 219 2.73 12.50 -17.56
C LEU A 219 1.71 11.48 -18.07
N ARG A 220 0.45 11.90 -18.29
CA ARG A 220 -0.61 11.02 -18.83
C ARG A 220 -0.32 10.59 -20.26
N GLU A 221 0.21 11.48 -21.09
CA GLU A 221 0.58 11.19 -22.47
C GLU A 221 1.66 10.12 -22.58
N LEU A 222 2.56 9.99 -21.58
CA LEU A 222 3.64 8.99 -21.60
C LEU A 222 3.16 7.56 -21.88
N ARG A 223 1.94 7.19 -21.48
CA ARG A 223 1.44 5.82 -21.61
C ARG A 223 1.38 5.31 -23.05
N GLY A 224 1.00 6.17 -23.99
CA GLY A 224 0.88 5.81 -25.41
C GLY A 224 2.16 5.95 -26.22
N LEU A 225 3.24 6.45 -25.62
CA LEU A 225 4.45 6.81 -26.36
C LEU A 225 5.43 5.63 -26.45
N SER A 226 6.21 5.61 -27.54
CA SER A 226 7.39 4.75 -27.65
C SER A 226 8.45 5.13 -26.60
N VAL A 227 9.37 4.20 -26.30
CA VAL A 227 10.45 4.41 -25.30
C VAL A 227 11.27 5.66 -25.63
N GLY A 228 11.59 5.90 -26.91
CA GLY A 228 12.31 7.10 -27.35
C GLY A 228 11.57 8.38 -27.02
N ARG A 229 10.29 8.45 -27.36
CA ARG A 229 9.45 9.64 -27.06
C ARG A 229 9.23 9.83 -25.56
N LYS A 230 9.10 8.74 -24.79
CA LYS A 230 9.06 8.81 -23.33
C LYS A 230 10.30 9.49 -22.76
N ARG A 231 11.51 9.11 -23.26
CA ARG A 231 12.77 9.73 -22.83
C ARG A 231 12.79 11.24 -23.16
N GLU A 232 12.34 11.64 -24.31
CA GLU A 232 12.30 13.07 -24.71
C GLU A 232 11.39 13.88 -23.79
N VAL A 233 10.17 13.43 -23.56
CA VAL A 233 9.20 14.13 -22.68
C VAL A 233 9.72 14.21 -21.25
N LEU A 234 10.22 13.10 -20.71
CA LEU A 234 10.78 13.07 -19.35
C LEU A 234 12.00 13.99 -19.22
N ARG A 235 12.88 13.98 -20.24
CA ARG A 235 14.03 14.87 -20.28
C ARG A 235 13.61 16.34 -20.25
N SER A 236 12.66 16.71 -21.11
CA SER A 236 12.12 18.08 -21.17
C SER A 236 11.56 18.56 -19.84
N LEU A 237 10.76 17.71 -19.15
CA LEU A 237 10.22 18.03 -17.82
C LEU A 237 11.33 18.19 -16.78
N LEU A 238 12.29 17.26 -16.74
CA LEU A 238 13.37 17.27 -15.74
C LEU A 238 14.39 18.40 -15.97
N GLU A 239 14.64 18.79 -17.22
CA GLU A 239 15.51 19.91 -17.54
C GLU A 239 14.91 21.27 -17.12
N ARG A 240 13.58 21.37 -17.05
CA ARG A 240 12.85 22.58 -16.63
C ARG A 240 12.54 22.59 -15.14
N ALA A 241 12.52 21.43 -14.48
CA ALA A 241 12.16 21.28 -13.09
C ALA A 241 13.27 21.72 -12.13
N GLY A 242 12.93 22.36 -11.03
CA GLY A 242 13.80 22.56 -9.89
C GLY A 242 13.88 21.31 -9.00
N LYS A 243 14.66 21.36 -7.92
CA LYS A 243 14.89 20.22 -7.02
C LYS A 243 13.60 19.66 -6.40
N LEU A 244 12.73 20.53 -5.91
CA LEU A 244 11.45 20.14 -5.29
C LEU A 244 10.51 19.52 -6.32
N GLU A 245 10.39 20.15 -7.49
CA GLU A 245 9.59 19.64 -8.60
C GLU A 245 10.11 18.29 -9.09
N THR A 246 11.43 18.15 -9.28
CA THR A 246 12.07 16.88 -9.66
C THR A 246 11.75 15.77 -8.68
N PHE A 247 11.79 16.03 -7.39
CA PHE A 247 11.44 15.05 -6.36
C PHE A 247 10.03 14.50 -6.56
N PHE A 248 9.04 15.37 -6.74
CA PHE A 248 7.66 14.92 -6.94
C PHE A 248 7.41 14.32 -8.32
N LEU A 249 8.04 14.82 -9.38
CA LEU A 249 7.97 14.21 -10.72
C LEU A 249 8.45 12.75 -10.69
N ILE A 250 9.59 12.48 -10.07
CA ILE A 250 10.09 11.12 -9.94
C ILE A 250 9.18 10.28 -9.02
N GLY A 251 8.61 10.88 -7.98
CA GLY A 251 7.60 10.26 -7.13
C GLY A 251 6.37 9.80 -7.91
N PHE A 252 5.85 10.63 -8.79
CA PHE A 252 4.73 10.30 -9.68
C PHE A 252 5.06 9.13 -10.61
N LEU A 253 6.24 9.13 -11.22
CA LEU A 253 6.67 8.08 -12.14
C LEU A 253 6.81 6.71 -11.48
N ARG A 254 7.07 6.67 -10.18
CA ARG A 254 7.25 5.42 -9.43
C ARG A 254 5.95 4.80 -8.91
N GLN A 255 4.80 5.43 -9.11
CA GLN A 255 3.47 4.90 -8.75
C GLN A 255 3.42 4.18 -7.38
N GLY A 256 4.00 4.73 -6.36
CA GLY A 256 4.08 4.08 -5.05
C GLY A 256 4.79 4.92 -4.01
N SER A 257 4.96 6.21 -4.29
CA SER A 257 5.58 7.09 -3.33
C SER A 257 4.64 7.43 -2.17
N ARG A 258 5.23 7.88 -1.09
CA ARG A 258 4.68 8.01 0.27
C ARG A 258 3.39 8.82 0.41
N LEU A 259 2.99 9.66 -0.56
CA LEU A 259 1.80 10.51 -0.46
C LEU A 259 0.52 9.69 -0.27
N SER A 260 0.36 8.59 -1.02
CA SER A 260 -0.81 7.72 -0.91
C SER A 260 -0.84 6.89 0.38
N GLN A 261 0.29 6.75 1.08
CA GLN A 261 0.39 5.96 2.30
C GLN A 261 0.17 6.79 3.57
N THR A 262 0.33 8.11 3.50
CA THR A 262 0.18 9.00 4.65
C THR A 262 -1.24 9.49 4.85
N LEU A 263 -2.05 9.48 3.78
CA LEU A 263 -3.47 9.77 3.83
C LEU A 263 -4.23 8.50 3.43
N GLY A 264 -4.86 7.81 4.35
CA GLY A 264 -5.69 6.63 4.04
C GLY A 264 -6.79 6.98 3.02
N ASP A 265 -7.25 5.99 2.26
CA ASP A 265 -8.32 6.19 1.28
C ASP A 265 -9.61 6.74 1.93
N ASP A 266 -9.87 6.38 3.18
CA ASP A 266 -11.03 6.86 3.93
C ASP A 266 -10.98 8.38 4.14
N ALA A 267 -9.81 8.93 4.51
CA ALA A 267 -9.67 10.38 4.68
C ALA A 267 -9.85 11.18 3.37
N LEU A 268 -9.49 10.58 2.23
CA LEU A 268 -9.76 11.18 0.91
C LEU A 268 -11.25 11.14 0.58
N ILE A 269 -11.93 10.04 0.88
CA ILE A 269 -13.37 9.91 0.69
C ILE A 269 -14.14 10.90 1.57
N ASP A 270 -13.76 11.05 2.84
CA ASP A 270 -14.34 12.06 3.74
C ASP A 270 -14.15 13.48 3.19
N ALA A 271 -12.97 13.79 2.66
CA ALA A 271 -12.70 15.10 2.06
C ALA A 271 -13.53 15.33 0.79
N LEU A 272 -13.70 14.31 -0.06
CA LEU A 272 -14.59 14.36 -1.23
C LEU A 272 -16.06 14.54 -0.81
N ALA A 273 -16.51 13.82 0.22
CA ALA A 273 -17.84 13.93 0.78
C ALA A 273 -18.15 15.37 1.23
N ALA A 274 -17.24 15.95 2.00
CA ALA A 274 -17.36 17.33 2.47
C ALA A 274 -17.34 18.34 1.31
N THR A 275 -16.42 18.17 0.35
CA THR A 275 -16.26 19.08 -0.80
C THR A 275 -17.49 19.07 -1.71
N CYS A 276 -18.04 17.89 -1.98
CA CYS A 276 -19.16 17.72 -2.92
C CYS A 276 -20.53 17.73 -2.20
N GLN A 277 -20.56 17.94 -0.88
CA GLN A 277 -21.76 17.94 -0.03
C GLN A 277 -22.58 16.63 -0.18
N VAL A 278 -21.90 15.51 -0.17
CA VAL A 278 -22.47 14.16 -0.28
C VAL A 278 -22.29 13.44 1.05
N GLU A 279 -23.28 12.66 1.46
CA GLU A 279 -23.17 11.83 2.64
C GLU A 279 -22.05 10.78 2.48
N PRO A 280 -21.11 10.64 3.45
CA PRO A 280 -19.98 9.73 3.34
C PRO A 280 -20.38 8.28 3.03
N ALA A 281 -21.45 7.78 3.64
CA ALA A 281 -21.95 6.41 3.40
C ALA A 281 -22.29 6.14 1.92
N ARG A 282 -22.75 7.15 1.19
CA ARG A 282 -23.05 7.02 -0.24
C ARG A 282 -21.78 6.92 -1.07
N LEU A 283 -20.72 7.64 -0.68
CA LEU A 283 -19.41 7.52 -1.34
C LEU A 283 -18.74 6.19 -1.03
N ASP A 284 -18.94 5.62 0.16
CA ASP A 284 -18.45 4.29 0.51
C ASP A 284 -19.03 3.19 -0.39
N VAL A 285 -20.32 3.28 -0.71
CA VAL A 285 -20.93 2.37 -1.67
C VAL A 285 -20.38 2.63 -3.07
N ALA A 286 -20.31 3.88 -3.50
CA ALA A 286 -19.86 4.25 -4.84
C ALA A 286 -18.40 3.83 -5.10
N ARG A 287 -17.48 4.03 -4.14
CA ARG A 287 -16.06 3.62 -4.28
C ARG A 287 -15.86 2.10 -4.41
N SER A 288 -16.87 1.32 -4.05
CA SER A 288 -16.83 -0.13 -4.25
C SER A 288 -17.12 -0.53 -5.70
N LEU A 289 -17.84 0.32 -6.43
CA LEU A 289 -18.28 0.10 -7.81
C LEU A 289 -17.37 0.79 -8.83
N VAL A 290 -16.70 1.88 -8.44
CA VAL A 290 -15.78 2.63 -9.30
C VAL A 290 -14.51 3.00 -8.53
N ASP A 291 -13.43 3.34 -9.25
CA ASP A 291 -12.25 3.87 -8.60
C ASP A 291 -12.44 5.35 -8.18
N VAL A 292 -11.52 5.87 -7.38
CA VAL A 292 -11.63 7.21 -6.83
C VAL A 292 -11.55 8.31 -7.90
N PHE A 293 -10.88 8.05 -9.02
CA PHE A 293 -10.78 9.03 -10.12
C PHE A 293 -12.07 9.11 -10.90
N GLU A 294 -12.70 7.96 -11.19
CA GLU A 294 -14.01 7.91 -11.80
C GLU A 294 -15.08 8.49 -10.87
N LEU A 295 -14.98 8.22 -9.57
CA LEU A 295 -15.83 8.84 -8.56
C LEU A 295 -15.70 10.37 -8.57
N ALA A 296 -14.49 10.90 -8.61
CA ALA A 296 -14.25 12.34 -8.72
C ALA A 296 -14.82 12.93 -10.01
N ARG A 297 -14.70 12.22 -11.14
CA ARG A 297 -15.25 12.63 -12.42
C ARG A 297 -16.79 12.72 -12.39
N ILE A 298 -17.44 11.71 -11.81
CA ILE A 298 -18.90 11.69 -11.67
C ILE A 298 -19.35 12.84 -10.77
N LEU A 299 -18.68 13.05 -9.64
CA LEU A 299 -19.01 14.13 -8.71
C LEU A 299 -18.81 15.52 -9.35
N GLU A 300 -17.79 15.71 -10.18
CA GLU A 300 -17.53 16.97 -10.87
C GLU A 300 -18.56 17.26 -11.97
N GLN A 301 -18.96 16.25 -12.75
CA GLN A 301 -19.83 16.41 -13.91
C GLN A 301 -21.32 16.34 -13.58
N GLU A 302 -21.70 15.46 -12.66
CA GLU A 302 -23.10 15.11 -12.41
C GLU A 302 -23.52 15.35 -10.94
N GLY A 303 -22.56 15.71 -10.08
CA GLY A 303 -22.78 15.88 -8.64
C GLY A 303 -23.26 14.60 -7.97
N ALA A 304 -23.98 14.76 -6.85
CA ALA A 304 -24.54 13.64 -6.09
C ALA A 304 -25.55 12.78 -6.88
N THR A 305 -26.17 13.35 -7.91
CA THR A 305 -27.17 12.64 -8.74
C THR A 305 -26.53 11.56 -9.61
N GLY A 306 -25.28 11.75 -10.04
CA GLY A 306 -24.53 10.75 -10.80
C GLY A 306 -24.29 9.45 -10.04
N LEU A 307 -24.23 9.52 -8.69
CA LEU A 307 -24.02 8.34 -7.84
C LEU A 307 -25.20 7.36 -7.90
N HIS A 308 -26.41 7.84 -8.15
CA HIS A 308 -27.60 6.97 -8.27
C HIS A 308 -27.60 6.09 -9.53
N LYS A 309 -26.79 6.45 -10.51
CA LYS A 309 -26.63 5.68 -11.75
C LYS A 309 -25.61 4.54 -11.60
N LEU A 310 -24.86 4.53 -10.51
CA LEU A 310 -23.88 3.49 -10.23
C LEU A 310 -24.59 2.20 -9.84
N ALA A 311 -24.31 1.15 -10.58
CA ALA A 311 -24.81 -0.19 -10.32
C ALA A 311 -23.71 -1.21 -10.62
N LEU A 312 -23.81 -2.35 -10.00
CA LEU A 312 -22.98 -3.50 -10.33
C LEU A 312 -23.26 -3.91 -11.78
N ARG A 313 -22.22 -4.01 -12.60
CA ARG A 313 -22.34 -4.37 -14.01
C ARG A 313 -21.11 -5.15 -14.49
N PRO A 314 -21.27 -6.14 -15.37
CA PRO A 314 -20.14 -6.82 -15.97
C PRO A 314 -19.16 -5.89 -16.69
N LEU A 315 -17.89 -6.31 -16.73
CA LEU A 315 -16.76 -5.59 -17.35
C LEU A 315 -16.34 -4.29 -16.65
N ALA A 316 -17.00 -3.90 -15.56
CA ALA A 316 -16.56 -2.82 -14.69
C ALA A 316 -15.89 -3.44 -13.43
N PRO A 317 -14.65 -3.01 -13.08
CA PRO A 317 -13.97 -3.57 -11.92
C PRO A 317 -14.66 -3.15 -10.62
N VAL A 318 -14.94 -4.11 -9.75
CA VAL A 318 -15.56 -3.87 -8.44
C VAL A 318 -14.62 -4.27 -7.30
N ALA A 319 -14.78 -3.64 -6.14
CA ALA A 319 -14.01 -3.99 -4.97
C ALA A 319 -14.59 -5.26 -4.31
N PRO A 320 -13.80 -6.33 -4.14
CA PRO A 320 -14.31 -7.56 -3.53
C PRO A 320 -14.55 -7.40 -2.03
N MET A 321 -15.52 -8.14 -1.51
CA MET A 321 -15.65 -8.36 -0.07
C MET A 321 -14.43 -9.13 0.45
N LEU A 322 -13.92 -8.74 1.62
CA LEU A 322 -12.77 -9.37 2.24
C LEU A 322 -13.21 -10.13 3.49
N ALA A 323 -12.59 -11.29 3.71
CA ALA A 323 -12.78 -12.00 4.95
C ALA A 323 -12.26 -11.21 6.16
N GLY A 324 -13.01 -11.23 7.24
CA GLY A 324 -12.67 -10.66 8.52
C GLY A 324 -11.43 -11.30 9.17
N PRO A 325 -11.22 -11.06 10.46
CA PRO A 325 -10.14 -11.69 11.21
C PRO A 325 -10.34 -13.22 11.33
N GLU A 326 -9.50 -13.86 12.12
CA GLU A 326 -9.61 -15.29 12.40
C GLU A 326 -10.95 -15.64 13.06
N VAL A 327 -11.38 -16.90 12.86
CA VAL A 327 -12.59 -17.45 13.47
C VAL A 327 -12.53 -17.23 14.99
N PRO A 328 -13.50 -16.52 15.59
CA PRO A 328 -13.52 -16.31 17.03
C PRO A 328 -13.73 -17.62 17.78
N ALA A 329 -13.39 -17.63 19.07
CA ALA A 329 -13.58 -18.80 19.92
C ALA A 329 -15.05 -19.25 19.99
N GLU A 330 -15.97 -18.26 20.02
CA GLU A 330 -17.42 -18.44 19.95
C GLU A 330 -17.88 -18.06 18.53
N TYR A 331 -17.96 -19.03 17.65
CA TYR A 331 -18.44 -18.85 16.28
C TYR A 331 -19.86 -19.38 16.14
N ALA A 332 -20.71 -18.63 15.43
CA ALA A 332 -22.09 -19.01 15.20
C ALA A 332 -22.20 -20.10 14.11
N PHE A 333 -22.97 -21.15 14.40
CA PHE A 333 -23.27 -22.23 13.46
C PHE A 333 -24.76 -22.23 13.10
N PRO A 334 -25.14 -22.75 11.92
CA PRO A 334 -24.31 -23.39 10.91
C PRO A 334 -23.44 -22.39 10.13
N ALA A 335 -22.34 -22.88 9.54
CA ALA A 335 -21.49 -22.12 8.66
C ALA A 335 -21.15 -22.92 7.40
N PHE A 336 -20.96 -22.27 6.26
CA PHE A 336 -20.37 -22.92 5.11
C PHE A 336 -18.85 -22.82 5.22
N PHE A 337 -18.16 -23.96 5.32
CA PHE A 337 -16.72 -24.01 5.50
C PHE A 337 -16.06 -24.57 4.26
N GLU A 338 -15.22 -23.77 3.60
CA GLU A 338 -14.56 -24.12 2.34
C GLU A 338 -13.04 -23.97 2.41
N LYS A 339 -12.35 -24.59 1.46
CA LYS A 339 -10.88 -24.50 1.33
C LYS A 339 -10.41 -23.08 1.18
N LYS A 340 -9.36 -22.73 1.91
CA LYS A 340 -8.59 -21.50 1.69
C LYS A 340 -7.43 -21.82 0.74
N TYR A 341 -7.60 -21.41 -0.50
CA TYR A 341 -6.56 -21.53 -1.52
C TYR A 341 -5.45 -20.51 -1.29
N ASP A 342 -4.19 -20.84 -1.58
CA ASP A 342 -3.06 -19.89 -1.65
C ASP A 342 -2.84 -19.51 -3.11
N GLY A 343 -3.64 -18.60 -3.61
CA GLY A 343 -3.71 -18.23 -5.01
C GLY A 343 -3.78 -16.74 -5.26
N VAL A 344 -4.29 -16.40 -6.43
CA VAL A 344 -4.60 -15.01 -6.82
C VAL A 344 -6.10 -14.87 -6.98
N ARG A 345 -6.72 -14.07 -6.11
CA ARG A 345 -8.14 -13.79 -6.22
C ARG A 345 -8.46 -13.05 -7.50
N LEU A 346 -9.42 -13.56 -8.25
CA LEU A 346 -9.92 -12.98 -9.49
C LEU A 346 -11.44 -12.89 -9.47
N MET A 347 -11.95 -11.79 -10.00
CA MET A 347 -13.33 -11.66 -10.45
C MET A 347 -13.35 -11.83 -11.96
N ILE A 348 -14.03 -12.89 -12.44
CA ILE A 348 -14.21 -13.15 -13.86
C ILE A 348 -15.56 -12.59 -14.28
N HIS A 349 -15.54 -11.72 -15.29
CA HIS A 349 -16.70 -11.07 -15.84
C HIS A 349 -16.99 -11.59 -17.25
N LYS A 350 -18.27 -11.89 -17.52
CA LYS A 350 -18.82 -12.20 -18.83
C LYS A 350 -19.88 -11.19 -19.18
N SER A 351 -19.89 -10.72 -20.43
CA SER A 351 -21.00 -9.97 -21.02
C SER A 351 -21.17 -10.38 -22.47
N ALA A 352 -22.36 -10.86 -22.82
CA ALA A 352 -22.75 -11.10 -24.20
C ALA A 352 -23.50 -9.86 -24.72
N GLY A 353 -22.83 -9.09 -25.58
CA GLY A 353 -23.42 -7.93 -26.24
C GLY A 353 -24.47 -8.29 -27.28
N GLU A 354 -25.07 -7.25 -27.89
CA GLU A 354 -25.95 -7.41 -29.03
C GLU A 354 -25.22 -8.14 -30.18
N GLY A 355 -25.87 -9.10 -30.81
CA GLY A 355 -25.26 -9.96 -31.85
C GLY A 355 -24.47 -11.16 -31.30
N GLY A 356 -24.55 -11.47 -29.99
CA GLY A 356 -23.95 -12.67 -29.40
C GLY A 356 -22.42 -12.61 -29.20
N ARG A 357 -21.78 -11.47 -29.42
CA ARG A 357 -20.34 -11.30 -29.16
C ARG A 357 -20.06 -11.31 -27.66
N VAL A 358 -19.36 -12.33 -27.23
CA VAL A 358 -18.95 -12.47 -25.82
C VAL A 358 -17.72 -11.61 -25.55
N ARG A 359 -17.78 -10.82 -24.50
CA ARG A 359 -16.68 -10.07 -23.91
C ARG A 359 -16.34 -10.64 -22.55
N ALA A 360 -15.07 -10.74 -22.24
CA ALA A 360 -14.54 -11.21 -20.98
C ALA A 360 -13.63 -10.16 -20.35
N ALA A 361 -13.61 -10.13 -19.03
CA ALA A 361 -12.61 -9.42 -18.25
C ALA A 361 -12.31 -10.20 -16.97
N ALA A 362 -11.08 -10.14 -16.48
CA ALA A 362 -10.70 -10.67 -15.19
C ALA A 362 -10.01 -9.58 -14.37
N PHE A 363 -10.47 -9.35 -13.15
CA PHE A 363 -9.96 -8.31 -12.27
C PHE A 363 -9.40 -8.93 -10.98
N THR A 364 -8.20 -8.50 -10.60
CA THR A 364 -7.58 -8.89 -9.33
C THR A 364 -8.28 -8.22 -8.14
N ARG A 365 -7.94 -8.64 -6.91
CA ARG A 365 -8.37 -7.99 -5.67
C ARG A 365 -8.15 -6.47 -5.65
N ARG A 366 -7.11 -5.98 -6.32
CA ARG A 366 -6.81 -4.55 -6.44
C ARG A 366 -7.46 -3.88 -7.65
N ARG A 367 -8.40 -4.56 -8.29
CA ARG A 367 -9.11 -4.11 -9.49
C ARG A 367 -8.21 -3.90 -10.71
N LEU A 368 -7.02 -4.51 -10.74
CA LEU A 368 -6.17 -4.52 -11.93
C LEU A 368 -6.71 -5.54 -12.93
N GLU A 369 -6.84 -5.15 -14.18
CA GLU A 369 -7.28 -6.04 -15.24
C GLU A 369 -6.17 -7.01 -15.64
N TRP A 370 -6.46 -8.30 -15.60
CA TRP A 370 -5.57 -9.39 -15.94
C TRP A 370 -6.12 -10.30 -17.05
N THR A 371 -7.00 -9.78 -17.87
CA THR A 371 -7.70 -10.54 -18.93
C THR A 371 -6.73 -11.24 -19.88
N GLU A 372 -5.71 -10.52 -20.35
CA GLU A 372 -4.72 -11.05 -21.30
C GLU A 372 -3.65 -11.92 -20.64
N GLN A 373 -3.43 -11.74 -19.33
CA GLN A 373 -2.41 -12.46 -18.57
C GLN A 373 -2.86 -13.88 -18.16
N ILE A 374 -4.17 -14.19 -18.25
CA ILE A 374 -4.70 -15.49 -17.81
C ILE A 374 -4.89 -16.42 -19.02
N PRO A 375 -4.01 -17.42 -19.20
CA PRO A 375 -4.15 -18.38 -20.29
C PRO A 375 -5.47 -19.15 -20.18
N GLY A 376 -6.24 -19.22 -21.26
CA GLY A 376 -7.50 -19.98 -21.31
C GLY A 376 -8.71 -19.27 -20.68
N LEU A 377 -8.60 -18.02 -20.26
CA LEU A 377 -9.74 -17.27 -19.72
C LEU A 377 -10.90 -17.14 -20.71
N LEU A 378 -10.62 -16.75 -21.96
CA LEU A 378 -11.65 -16.55 -22.98
C LEU A 378 -12.46 -17.84 -23.27
N PRO A 379 -11.85 -19.02 -23.51
CA PRO A 379 -12.58 -20.28 -23.63
C PRO A 379 -13.44 -20.59 -22.40
N LEU A 380 -12.94 -20.36 -21.18
CA LEU A 380 -13.73 -20.56 -19.96
C LEU A 380 -14.96 -19.65 -19.93
N VAL A 381 -14.79 -18.35 -20.19
CA VAL A 381 -15.88 -17.37 -20.17
C VAL A 381 -16.92 -17.68 -21.26
N HIS A 382 -16.48 -18.09 -22.44
CA HIS A 382 -17.39 -18.52 -23.51
C HIS A 382 -18.23 -19.73 -23.10
N ALA A 383 -17.63 -20.69 -22.37
CA ALA A 383 -18.29 -21.92 -21.95
C ALA A 383 -19.33 -21.72 -20.84
N LEU A 384 -19.25 -20.64 -20.04
CA LEU A 384 -20.24 -20.36 -18.99
C LEU A 384 -21.65 -20.28 -19.58
N PRO A 385 -22.65 -21.06 -19.08
CA PRO A 385 -24.00 -21.13 -19.62
C PRO A 385 -24.90 -19.97 -19.18
N CYS A 386 -24.45 -18.73 -19.40
CA CYS A 386 -25.19 -17.51 -19.11
C CYS A 386 -24.83 -16.43 -20.13
N ARG A 387 -25.60 -15.35 -20.19
CA ARG A 387 -25.29 -14.17 -21.03
C ARG A 387 -24.33 -13.24 -20.31
N GLU A 388 -24.57 -13.00 -19.02
CA GLU A 388 -23.80 -12.08 -18.20
C GLU A 388 -23.53 -12.69 -16.85
N ALA A 389 -22.29 -12.54 -16.33
CA ALA A 389 -21.95 -12.96 -15.00
C ALA A 389 -20.77 -12.17 -14.42
N ILE A 390 -20.74 -12.05 -13.08
CA ILE A 390 -19.56 -11.70 -12.30
C ILE A 390 -19.35 -12.84 -11.31
N VAL A 391 -18.30 -13.63 -11.53
CA VAL A 391 -17.94 -14.79 -10.71
C VAL A 391 -16.69 -14.45 -9.91
N ASP A 392 -16.77 -14.58 -8.59
CA ASP A 392 -15.65 -14.39 -7.68
C ASP A 392 -14.99 -15.73 -7.35
N GLY A 393 -13.69 -15.80 -7.41
CA GLY A 393 -12.96 -17.04 -7.23
C GLY A 393 -11.47 -16.84 -7.00
N GLU A 394 -10.75 -17.95 -6.92
CA GLU A 394 -9.32 -17.98 -6.74
C GLU A 394 -8.64 -18.70 -7.91
N LEU A 395 -7.70 -18.02 -8.56
CA LEU A 395 -6.77 -18.64 -9.50
C LEU A 395 -5.71 -19.38 -8.69
N HIS A 396 -5.68 -20.69 -8.81
CA HIS A 396 -4.75 -21.55 -8.11
C HIS A 396 -4.09 -22.56 -9.06
N ALA A 397 -3.13 -23.33 -8.56
CA ALA A 397 -2.45 -24.36 -9.33
C ALA A 397 -2.01 -25.52 -8.44
N HIS A 398 -1.65 -26.63 -9.07
CA HIS A 398 -0.99 -27.75 -8.41
C HIS A 398 0.38 -28.01 -9.06
N ARG A 399 1.36 -28.32 -8.21
CA ARG A 399 2.62 -28.95 -8.60
C ARG A 399 2.47 -30.47 -8.51
N TRP A 400 3.02 -31.16 -9.49
CA TRP A 400 3.06 -32.63 -9.47
C TRP A 400 4.41 -33.08 -8.91
N SER A 401 4.37 -33.96 -7.93
CA SER A 401 5.55 -34.64 -7.38
C SER A 401 5.31 -36.14 -7.39
N GLU A 402 6.33 -36.94 -7.06
CA GLU A 402 6.19 -38.39 -6.88
C GLU A 402 5.13 -38.76 -5.82
N ALA A 403 4.93 -37.89 -4.84
CA ALA A 403 3.91 -38.04 -3.78
C ALA A 403 2.49 -37.60 -4.23
N GLY A 404 2.31 -37.19 -5.49
CA GLY A 404 1.05 -36.70 -6.04
C GLY A 404 0.95 -35.17 -6.19
N PRO A 405 -0.22 -34.67 -6.58
CA PRO A 405 -0.46 -33.24 -6.77
C PRO A 405 -0.51 -32.50 -5.43
N ARG A 406 0.17 -31.36 -5.36
CA ARG A 406 0.13 -30.45 -4.19
C ARG A 406 -0.18 -29.03 -4.63
N PRO A 407 -0.89 -28.23 -3.80
CA PRO A 407 -1.13 -26.83 -4.10
C PRO A 407 0.18 -26.06 -4.30
N ALA A 408 0.23 -25.24 -5.35
CA ALA A 408 1.31 -24.28 -5.57
C ALA A 408 1.08 -23.04 -4.74
N THR A 409 2.15 -22.30 -4.42
CA THR A 409 2.04 -21.04 -3.69
C THR A 409 1.62 -19.89 -4.60
N VAL A 410 1.07 -18.81 -4.02
CA VAL A 410 0.76 -17.57 -4.76
C VAL A 410 1.96 -17.03 -5.53
N TYR A 411 3.17 -17.16 -5.02
CA TYR A 411 4.41 -16.71 -5.71
C TYR A 411 4.70 -17.52 -6.97
N ASP A 412 4.48 -18.83 -6.92
CA ASP A 412 4.63 -19.70 -8.09
C ASP A 412 3.62 -19.34 -9.18
N ILE A 413 2.37 -19.06 -8.77
CA ILE A 413 1.29 -18.65 -9.69
C ILE A 413 1.62 -17.29 -10.33
N LEU A 414 2.09 -16.32 -9.54
CA LEU A 414 2.50 -15.02 -10.05
C LEU A 414 3.67 -15.12 -11.06
N LYS A 415 4.65 -15.98 -10.79
CA LYS A 415 5.74 -16.27 -11.72
C LYS A 415 5.24 -16.96 -12.99
N ALA A 416 4.32 -17.92 -12.86
CA ALA A 416 3.73 -18.61 -14.00
C ALA A 416 2.95 -17.64 -14.92
N VAL A 417 2.14 -16.76 -14.34
CA VAL A 417 1.37 -15.74 -15.08
C VAL A 417 2.28 -14.75 -15.81
N ARG A 418 3.46 -14.43 -15.24
CA ARG A 418 4.46 -13.55 -15.86
C ARG A 418 5.38 -14.25 -16.86
N GLY A 419 5.32 -15.58 -16.97
CA GLY A 419 6.26 -16.35 -17.78
C GLY A 419 7.67 -16.44 -17.17
N GLU A 420 7.82 -16.22 -15.86
CA GLU A 420 9.07 -16.20 -15.10
C GLU A 420 9.28 -17.48 -14.28
N LEU A 421 8.43 -18.50 -14.46
CA LEU A 421 8.51 -19.73 -13.68
C LEU A 421 9.64 -20.63 -14.17
N ASP A 422 10.58 -20.93 -13.29
CA ASP A 422 11.60 -21.93 -13.51
C ASP A 422 11.02 -23.35 -13.31
N GLY A 423 11.28 -24.26 -14.27
CA GLY A 423 10.86 -25.66 -14.18
C GLY A 423 9.56 -25.97 -14.96
N PRO A 424 8.89 -27.10 -14.66
CA PRO A 424 7.71 -27.53 -15.41
C PRO A 424 6.55 -26.54 -15.24
N PRO A 425 5.75 -26.31 -16.30
CA PRO A 425 4.65 -25.36 -16.26
C PRO A 425 3.59 -25.79 -15.24
N LEU A 426 3.05 -24.82 -14.50
CA LEU A 426 1.92 -25.05 -13.61
C LEU A 426 0.63 -25.17 -14.42
N ARG A 427 -0.22 -26.10 -14.01
CA ARG A 427 -1.60 -26.17 -14.51
C ARG A 427 -2.48 -25.24 -13.67
N LEU A 428 -2.76 -24.07 -14.21
CA LEU A 428 -3.67 -23.10 -13.58
C LEU A 428 -5.10 -23.64 -13.59
N ARG A 429 -5.85 -23.34 -12.54
CA ARG A 429 -7.27 -23.69 -12.35
C ARG A 429 -7.96 -22.51 -11.69
N PHE A 430 -9.28 -22.40 -11.88
CA PHE A 430 -10.09 -21.36 -11.24
C PHE A 430 -11.11 -22.00 -10.31
N ALA A 431 -10.98 -21.78 -9.00
CA ALA A 431 -11.95 -22.22 -7.99
C ALA A 431 -12.97 -21.09 -7.75
N ALA A 432 -14.16 -21.25 -8.29
CA ALA A 432 -15.27 -20.32 -8.13
C ALA A 432 -15.94 -20.51 -6.75
N PHE A 433 -16.10 -19.44 -5.98
CA PHE A 433 -16.67 -19.53 -4.64
C PHE A 433 -17.86 -18.61 -4.39
N ASP A 434 -18.12 -17.62 -5.25
CA ASP A 434 -19.28 -16.73 -5.13
C ASP A 434 -19.74 -16.20 -6.51
N LEU A 435 -20.99 -15.73 -6.58
CA LEU A 435 -21.60 -15.14 -7.77
C LEU A 435 -22.28 -13.83 -7.41
N LEU A 436 -21.83 -12.74 -8.01
CA LEU A 436 -22.30 -11.41 -7.68
C LEU A 436 -23.35 -10.87 -8.64
N TYR A 437 -23.30 -11.33 -9.88
CA TYR A 437 -24.20 -10.86 -10.94
C TYR A 437 -24.52 -11.99 -11.92
N LEU A 438 -25.76 -12.08 -12.32
CA LEU A 438 -26.23 -13.08 -13.29
C LEU A 438 -27.37 -12.53 -14.15
N ASP A 439 -27.17 -12.47 -15.47
CA ASP A 439 -28.17 -12.17 -16.49
C ASP A 439 -29.10 -10.98 -16.14
N GLY A 440 -28.49 -9.82 -15.87
CA GLY A 440 -29.21 -8.59 -15.53
C GLY A 440 -29.56 -8.42 -14.05
N ARG A 441 -29.18 -9.37 -13.18
CA ARG A 441 -29.53 -9.33 -11.75
C ARG A 441 -28.30 -9.17 -10.89
N ASP A 442 -28.31 -8.16 -10.04
CA ASP A 442 -27.39 -8.05 -8.90
C ASP A 442 -27.81 -9.06 -7.83
N LEU A 443 -26.86 -9.88 -7.37
CA LEU A 443 -27.08 -10.92 -6.36
C LEU A 443 -26.42 -10.56 -5.02
N THR A 444 -25.78 -9.41 -4.90
CA THR A 444 -25.05 -9.03 -3.68
C THR A 444 -25.97 -8.87 -2.46
N ASP A 445 -27.25 -8.59 -2.68
CA ASP A 445 -28.31 -8.52 -1.67
C ASP A 445 -28.96 -9.88 -1.33
N ARG A 446 -28.46 -10.99 -1.91
CA ARG A 446 -28.95 -12.33 -1.62
C ARG A 446 -28.07 -13.04 -0.58
N PRO A 447 -28.65 -13.93 0.23
CA PRO A 447 -27.87 -14.80 1.12
C PRO A 447 -26.78 -15.59 0.37
N PHE A 448 -25.68 -15.88 1.06
CA PHE A 448 -24.56 -16.61 0.46
C PHE A 448 -24.99 -17.95 -0.16
N LEU A 449 -25.84 -18.75 0.53
CA LEU A 449 -26.29 -20.03 -0.02
C LEU A 449 -27.11 -19.87 -1.29
N ASP A 450 -27.90 -18.81 -1.43
CA ASP A 450 -28.67 -18.54 -2.66
C ASP A 450 -27.71 -18.20 -3.81
N ARG A 451 -26.69 -17.39 -3.55
CA ARG A 451 -25.65 -17.06 -4.55
C ARG A 451 -24.86 -18.31 -4.95
N ARG A 452 -24.53 -19.17 -3.97
CA ARG A 452 -23.84 -20.43 -4.20
C ARG A 452 -24.71 -21.39 -5.04
N ALA A 453 -25.99 -21.51 -4.73
CA ALA A 453 -26.95 -22.31 -5.48
C ALA A 453 -27.10 -21.82 -6.93
N ALA A 454 -27.02 -20.50 -7.17
CA ALA A 454 -27.01 -19.92 -8.51
C ALA A 454 -25.68 -20.13 -9.25
N LEU A 455 -24.55 -20.22 -8.56
CA LEU A 455 -23.22 -20.48 -9.13
C LEU A 455 -23.06 -21.94 -9.60
N GLU A 456 -23.60 -22.89 -8.85
CA GLU A 456 -23.41 -24.32 -9.11
C GLU A 456 -23.79 -24.76 -10.52
N PRO A 457 -24.98 -24.41 -11.09
CA PRO A 457 -25.36 -24.80 -12.44
C PRO A 457 -24.48 -24.12 -13.53
N LEU A 458 -23.80 -23.05 -13.22
CA LEU A 458 -22.86 -22.42 -14.16
C LEU A 458 -21.51 -23.15 -14.23
N VAL A 459 -21.06 -23.73 -13.12
CA VAL A 459 -19.71 -24.29 -12.98
C VAL A 459 -19.70 -25.82 -13.11
N ARG A 460 -20.62 -26.53 -12.45
CA ARG A 460 -20.64 -28.03 -12.43
C ARG A 460 -20.57 -28.67 -13.82
N PRO A 461 -21.30 -28.21 -14.85
CA PRO A 461 -21.18 -28.82 -16.16
C PRO A 461 -19.79 -28.70 -16.77
N LEU A 462 -19.07 -27.65 -16.44
CA LEU A 462 -17.77 -27.34 -17.02
C LEU A 462 -16.60 -28.08 -16.37
N THR A 463 -16.79 -28.68 -15.21
CA THR A 463 -15.73 -29.41 -14.49
C THR A 463 -15.21 -30.63 -15.27
N ALA A 464 -16.05 -31.23 -16.12
CA ALA A 464 -15.69 -32.34 -16.99
C ALA A 464 -15.15 -31.92 -18.36
N TRP A 465 -15.17 -30.65 -18.72
CA TRP A 465 -14.73 -30.15 -20.01
C TRP A 465 -13.22 -29.96 -20.05
N PRO A 466 -12.55 -30.30 -21.15
CA PRO A 466 -11.10 -30.10 -21.29
C PRO A 466 -10.76 -28.64 -21.60
N LEU A 467 -11.15 -27.71 -20.72
CA LEU A 467 -10.85 -26.29 -20.86
C LEU A 467 -9.35 -26.01 -20.61
N PRO A 468 -8.75 -25.09 -21.37
CA PRO A 468 -7.37 -24.66 -21.12
C PRO A 468 -7.17 -24.05 -19.73
N LEU A 469 -8.20 -23.37 -19.19
CA LEU A 469 -8.32 -23.00 -17.79
C LEU A 469 -9.48 -23.77 -17.17
N PRO A 470 -9.24 -24.90 -16.50
CA PRO A 470 -10.28 -25.65 -15.82
C PRO A 470 -10.92 -24.82 -14.71
N VAL A 471 -12.23 -24.95 -14.57
CA VAL A 471 -13.01 -24.32 -13.50
C VAL A 471 -13.57 -25.39 -12.57
N GLU A 472 -13.61 -25.07 -11.29
CA GLU A 472 -14.23 -25.91 -10.26
C GLU A 472 -14.97 -25.04 -9.25
N LEU A 473 -15.93 -25.61 -8.56
CA LEU A 473 -16.50 -24.97 -7.38
C LEU A 473 -15.49 -25.08 -6.23
N SER A 474 -15.32 -24.02 -5.47
CA SER A 474 -14.56 -24.09 -4.22
C SER A 474 -15.11 -25.22 -3.36
N ASP A 475 -14.24 -26.12 -2.94
CA ASP A 475 -14.60 -27.31 -2.17
C ASP A 475 -14.90 -26.93 -0.72
N GLY A 476 -16.11 -27.22 -0.27
CA GLY A 476 -16.60 -26.91 1.06
C GLY A 476 -18.01 -27.45 1.29
N GLU A 477 -18.40 -27.45 2.54
CA GLU A 477 -19.73 -27.92 2.96
C GLU A 477 -20.30 -27.14 4.16
N LEU A 478 -21.59 -27.34 4.42
CA LEU A 478 -22.27 -26.75 5.56
C LEU A 478 -21.91 -27.52 6.84
N VAL A 479 -21.17 -26.87 7.73
CA VAL A 479 -20.79 -27.41 9.04
C VAL A 479 -21.75 -26.93 10.12
N ARG A 480 -22.10 -27.82 11.04
CA ARG A 480 -23.11 -27.57 12.07
C ARG A 480 -22.53 -27.22 13.43
N ASP A 481 -21.27 -27.53 13.64
CA ASP A 481 -20.58 -27.34 14.91
C ASP A 481 -19.05 -27.19 14.72
N LYS A 482 -18.39 -26.76 15.78
CA LYS A 482 -16.92 -26.57 15.80
C LYS A 482 -16.13 -27.86 15.56
N PRO A 483 -16.48 -29.03 16.17
CA PRO A 483 -15.81 -30.29 15.86
C PRO A 483 -15.86 -30.67 14.37
N HIS A 484 -16.99 -30.48 13.70
CA HIS A 484 -17.12 -30.73 12.27
C HIS A 484 -16.21 -29.81 11.46
N MET A 485 -16.24 -28.51 11.74
CA MET A 485 -15.36 -27.53 11.10
C MET A 485 -13.86 -27.87 11.28
N LEU A 486 -13.46 -28.29 12.47
CA LEU A 486 -12.06 -28.67 12.77
C LEU A 486 -11.63 -29.93 12.03
N ARG A 487 -12.50 -30.93 11.86
CA ARG A 487 -12.21 -32.12 11.02
C ARG A 487 -11.94 -31.73 9.58
N LEU A 488 -12.77 -30.89 8.99
CA LEU A 488 -12.55 -30.40 7.62
C LEU A 488 -11.28 -29.55 7.52
N TYR A 489 -11.02 -28.71 8.50
CA TYR A 489 -9.77 -27.95 8.56
C TYR A 489 -8.54 -28.85 8.54
N GLN A 490 -8.54 -29.93 9.34
CA GLN A 490 -7.44 -30.90 9.35
C GLN A 490 -7.30 -31.60 7.99
N LEU A 491 -8.42 -31.97 7.37
CA LEU A 491 -8.43 -32.56 6.02
C LEU A 491 -7.82 -31.60 4.98
N PHE A 492 -8.23 -30.32 4.97
CA PHE A 492 -7.69 -29.33 4.05
C PHE A 492 -6.19 -29.10 4.28
N ARG A 493 -5.76 -29.08 5.55
CA ARG A 493 -4.33 -29.00 5.90
C ARG A 493 -3.53 -30.23 5.43
N ALA A 494 -4.08 -31.43 5.58
CA ALA A 494 -3.44 -32.67 5.12
C ALA A 494 -3.30 -32.69 3.58
N GLN A 495 -4.22 -32.05 2.87
CA GLN A 495 -4.16 -31.87 1.42
C GLN A 495 -3.21 -30.72 0.98
N GLY A 496 -2.58 -29.99 1.92
CA GLY A 496 -1.62 -28.92 1.66
C GLY A 496 -2.22 -27.53 1.46
N TYR A 497 -3.54 -27.34 1.66
CA TYR A 497 -4.16 -26.02 1.59
C TYR A 497 -3.83 -25.16 2.81
N GLU A 498 -3.93 -23.83 2.68
CA GLU A 498 -3.59 -22.86 3.73
C GLU A 498 -4.49 -22.98 4.98
N GLY A 499 -5.69 -23.54 4.84
CA GLY A 499 -6.69 -23.69 5.88
C GLY A 499 -8.10 -23.67 5.29
N GLY A 500 -9.00 -22.99 5.98
CA GLY A 500 -10.39 -22.82 5.53
C GLY A 500 -10.93 -21.42 5.75
N ILE A 501 -12.04 -21.14 5.08
CA ILE A 501 -12.85 -19.93 5.27
C ILE A 501 -14.24 -20.37 5.70
N ALA A 502 -14.68 -19.88 6.85
CA ALA A 502 -16.04 -20.03 7.32
C ALA A 502 -16.88 -18.83 6.83
N LYS A 503 -18.00 -19.12 6.22
CA LYS A 503 -18.93 -18.14 5.65
C LYS A 503 -20.29 -18.28 6.34
N ASP A 504 -20.89 -17.15 6.70
CA ASP A 504 -22.28 -17.10 7.14
C ASP A 504 -23.20 -17.52 5.98
N PRO A 505 -24.03 -18.57 6.14
CA PRO A 505 -24.95 -19.02 5.12
C PRO A 505 -25.95 -17.95 4.66
N HIS A 506 -26.29 -17.03 5.54
CA HIS A 506 -27.26 -15.95 5.31
C HIS A 506 -26.57 -14.60 5.02
N GLY A 507 -25.24 -14.55 5.04
CA GLY A 507 -24.46 -13.33 4.84
C GLY A 507 -24.63 -12.75 3.44
N LEU A 508 -24.80 -11.43 3.37
CA LEU A 508 -24.82 -10.69 2.11
C LEU A 508 -23.39 -10.48 1.58
N TYR A 509 -23.26 -10.10 0.31
CA TYR A 509 -21.97 -9.76 -0.25
C TYR A 509 -21.70 -8.25 -0.15
N GLU A 510 -20.88 -7.83 0.81
CA GLU A 510 -20.58 -6.44 1.10
C GLU A 510 -19.40 -5.95 0.27
N LEU A 511 -19.67 -5.36 -0.89
CA LEU A 511 -18.65 -4.85 -1.80
C LEU A 511 -17.66 -3.90 -1.09
N GLY A 512 -16.36 -4.17 -1.25
CA GLY A 512 -15.27 -3.34 -0.73
C GLY A 512 -15.06 -3.39 0.78
N LYS A 513 -15.92 -4.08 1.53
CA LYS A 513 -15.82 -4.17 2.98
C LYS A 513 -15.09 -5.43 3.45
N ARG A 514 -14.58 -5.35 4.66
CA ARG A 514 -14.14 -6.51 5.42
C ARG A 514 -15.33 -7.00 6.23
N SER A 515 -15.87 -8.15 5.85
CA SER A 515 -17.07 -8.71 6.47
C SER A 515 -16.73 -9.64 7.64
N GLU A 516 -17.51 -9.54 8.71
CA GLU A 516 -17.48 -10.50 9.81
C GLU A 516 -18.16 -11.83 9.44
N GLY A 517 -19.02 -11.83 8.42
CA GLY A 517 -19.66 -13.03 7.88
C GLY A 517 -18.70 -13.98 7.18
N TRP A 518 -17.48 -13.54 6.83
CA TRP A 518 -16.40 -14.39 6.31
C TRP A 518 -15.22 -14.35 7.26
N THR A 519 -14.85 -15.49 7.83
CA THR A 519 -13.74 -15.60 8.78
C THR A 519 -12.75 -16.68 8.35
N LYS A 520 -11.48 -16.50 8.75
CA LYS A 520 -10.38 -17.39 8.34
C LYS A 520 -10.02 -18.32 9.46
N LEU A 521 -9.83 -19.61 9.14
CA LEU A 521 -9.19 -20.59 9.99
C LEU A 521 -7.88 -21.05 9.33
N LYS A 522 -6.75 -20.61 9.86
CA LYS A 522 -5.42 -20.93 9.37
C LYS A 522 -4.49 -21.30 10.52
N PRO A 523 -3.35 -22.02 10.28
CA PRO A 523 -2.45 -22.39 11.33
C PRO A 523 -1.81 -21.14 11.94
N ALA A 524 -1.70 -21.13 13.24
CA ALA A 524 -0.87 -20.19 13.97
C ALA A 524 0.51 -20.83 14.16
N ILE A 525 1.50 -20.42 13.36
CA ILE A 525 2.90 -20.79 13.57
C ILE A 525 3.51 -19.73 14.48
N THR A 526 4.09 -20.16 15.59
CA THR A 526 4.76 -19.25 16.51
C THR A 526 6.21 -19.65 16.70
N LEU A 527 7.08 -18.65 16.87
CA LEU A 527 8.46 -18.80 17.28
C LEU A 527 8.75 -17.79 18.38
N ASP A 528 9.65 -18.16 19.29
CA ASP A 528 10.18 -17.24 20.28
C ASP A 528 11.47 -16.61 19.73
N LEU A 529 11.47 -15.29 19.57
CA LEU A 529 12.50 -14.53 18.88
C LEU A 529 12.98 -13.35 19.73
N ALA A 530 14.22 -12.93 19.53
CA ALA A 530 14.77 -11.75 20.20
C ALA A 530 14.32 -10.46 19.52
N VAL A 531 14.00 -9.43 20.30
CA VAL A 531 13.83 -8.06 19.80
C VAL A 531 15.20 -7.37 19.76
N THR A 532 15.67 -7.01 18.56
CA THR A 532 17.04 -6.51 18.33
C THR A 532 17.11 -5.09 17.79
N GLY A 533 15.98 -4.46 17.56
CA GLY A 533 15.90 -3.08 17.11
C GLY A 533 14.49 -2.54 17.12
N ALA A 534 14.38 -1.21 17.06
CA ALA A 534 13.10 -0.52 16.98
C ALA A 534 13.21 0.65 16.01
N LEU A 535 12.26 0.73 15.05
CA LEU A 535 12.19 1.82 14.08
C LEU A 535 11.13 2.83 14.52
N TYR A 536 11.45 4.11 14.37
CA TYR A 536 10.51 5.17 14.70
C TYR A 536 9.28 5.11 13.81
N THR A 537 8.15 5.40 14.42
CA THR A 537 6.91 5.53 13.66
C THR A 537 6.96 6.79 12.79
N THR A 538 6.38 6.67 11.61
CA THR A 538 6.10 7.82 10.74
C THR A 538 4.64 8.25 10.82
N SER A 539 3.84 7.63 11.70
CA SER A 539 2.45 8.02 11.92
C SER A 539 2.37 9.44 12.47
N ALA A 540 1.46 10.23 11.92
CA ALA A 540 1.28 11.62 12.34
C ALA A 540 0.63 11.74 13.72
N ASP A 541 -0.10 10.72 14.14
CA ASP A 541 -0.82 10.69 15.42
C ASP A 541 0.05 10.14 16.56
N ALA A 542 1.28 9.70 16.24
CA ALA A 542 2.17 9.16 17.24
C ALA A 542 3.11 10.23 17.79
N PRO A 543 3.45 10.16 19.08
CA PRO A 543 4.47 11.02 19.68
C PRO A 543 5.78 11.01 18.87
N ALA A 544 6.52 12.12 18.90
CA ALA A 544 7.66 12.40 18.01
C ALA A 544 8.82 11.38 18.06
N ALA A 545 8.87 10.51 19.05
CA ALA A 545 9.90 9.49 19.23
C ALA A 545 9.34 8.09 19.48
N SER A 546 8.07 7.84 19.15
CA SER A 546 7.48 6.51 19.38
C SER A 546 7.94 5.50 18.32
N PHE A 547 8.09 4.26 18.75
CA PHE A 547 8.42 3.16 17.86
C PHE A 547 7.16 2.57 17.24
N GLY A 548 7.21 2.33 15.93
CA GLY A 548 6.09 1.73 15.17
C GLY A 548 6.43 0.38 14.55
N THR A 549 7.70 -0.03 14.60
CA THR A 549 8.17 -1.30 14.03
C THR A 549 9.30 -1.83 14.89
N TYR A 550 9.25 -3.12 15.21
CA TYR A 550 10.30 -3.82 15.96
C TYR A 550 10.98 -4.85 15.06
N LEU A 551 12.32 -4.92 15.14
CA LEU A 551 13.13 -5.91 14.43
C LEU A 551 13.20 -7.17 15.30
N ILE A 552 12.93 -8.32 14.69
CA ILE A 552 12.95 -9.61 15.36
C ILE A 552 14.03 -10.50 14.74
N SER A 553 14.79 -11.17 15.59
CA SER A 553 15.94 -11.97 15.22
C SER A 553 15.90 -13.36 15.83
N ALA A 554 16.34 -14.34 15.07
CA ALA A 554 16.56 -15.72 15.51
C ALA A 554 18.05 -15.98 15.78
N LEU A 555 18.35 -17.03 16.53
CA LEU A 555 19.72 -17.46 16.81
C LEU A 555 20.32 -18.08 15.54
N GLY A 556 21.41 -17.49 15.07
CA GLY A 556 22.20 -17.99 13.94
C GLY A 556 23.16 -19.10 14.32
N PRO A 557 24.03 -19.53 13.39
CA PRO A 557 25.14 -20.42 13.73
C PRO A 557 26.08 -19.75 14.73
N GLY A 558 26.26 -20.34 15.91
CA GLY A 558 26.99 -19.73 17.01
C GLY A 558 26.18 -18.66 17.75
N PRO A 559 26.81 -17.74 18.51
CA PRO A 559 26.13 -16.75 19.33
C PRO A 559 25.57 -15.54 18.57
N SER A 560 25.60 -15.57 17.25
CA SER A 560 25.12 -14.44 16.41
C SER A 560 23.61 -14.48 16.24
N LEU A 561 22.97 -13.30 16.25
CA LEU A 561 21.57 -13.12 15.91
C LEU A 561 21.41 -12.67 14.47
N ARG A 562 20.40 -13.21 13.79
CA ARG A 562 20.05 -12.86 12.41
C ARG A 562 18.64 -12.29 12.37
N GLU A 563 18.48 -11.08 11.79
CA GLU A 563 17.16 -10.48 11.55
C GLU A 563 16.34 -11.39 10.62
N VAL A 564 15.15 -11.77 11.07
CA VAL A 564 14.25 -12.67 10.33
C VAL A 564 12.87 -12.06 10.09
N GLY A 565 12.65 -10.83 10.52
CA GLY A 565 11.38 -10.16 10.26
C GLY A 565 11.23 -8.84 11.00
N ARG A 566 10.10 -8.19 10.73
CA ARG A 566 9.75 -6.89 11.30
C ARG A 566 8.29 -6.88 11.69
N VAL A 567 8.02 -6.59 12.95
CA VAL A 567 6.66 -6.53 13.50
C VAL A 567 6.18 -5.09 13.50
N GLN A 568 4.98 -4.87 12.97
CA GLN A 568 4.29 -3.59 12.96
C GLN A 568 2.89 -3.74 13.56
N GLY A 569 2.26 -2.62 13.92
CA GLY A 569 0.86 -2.61 14.33
C GLY A 569 0.58 -3.20 15.71
N LEU A 570 1.54 -3.14 16.64
CA LEU A 570 1.26 -3.40 18.05
C LEU A 570 0.21 -2.39 18.56
N GLY A 571 -0.75 -2.88 19.32
CA GLY A 571 -1.69 -2.02 20.03
C GLY A 571 -0.95 -1.04 20.95
N ALA A 572 -1.53 0.13 21.21
CA ALA A 572 -0.88 1.16 22.01
C ALA A 572 -0.40 0.65 23.38
N LEU A 573 -1.18 -0.21 24.03
CA LEU A 573 -0.84 -0.80 25.34
C LEU A 573 0.35 -1.77 25.24
N ASP A 574 0.37 -2.62 24.22
CA ASP A 574 1.45 -3.62 24.05
C ASP A 574 2.75 -2.94 23.59
N SER A 575 2.64 -1.91 22.75
CA SER A 575 3.79 -1.09 22.38
C SER A 575 4.37 -0.36 23.59
N ALA A 576 3.52 0.21 24.45
CA ALA A 576 3.95 0.86 25.68
C ALA A 576 4.66 -0.13 26.65
N ARG A 577 4.13 -1.34 26.81
CA ARG A 577 4.76 -2.39 27.63
C ARG A 577 6.11 -2.81 27.09
N LEU A 578 6.23 -2.96 25.78
CA LEU A 578 7.48 -3.33 25.14
C LEU A 578 8.53 -2.23 25.27
N VAL A 579 8.15 -0.96 25.10
CA VAL A 579 9.05 0.18 25.31
C VAL A 579 9.49 0.25 26.78
N GLN A 580 8.56 0.04 27.72
CA GLN A 580 8.91 0.04 29.14
C GLN A 580 9.92 -1.08 29.47
N ALA A 581 9.73 -2.29 28.94
CA ALA A 581 10.68 -3.38 29.13
C ALA A 581 12.06 -3.04 28.53
N ILE A 582 12.13 -2.37 27.36
CA ILE A 582 13.38 -1.91 26.75
C ILE A 582 14.11 -0.91 27.67
N LEU A 583 13.36 0.00 28.30
CA LEU A 583 13.89 1.01 29.21
C LEU A 583 14.37 0.37 30.53
N ASP A 584 13.54 -0.48 31.14
CA ASP A 584 13.84 -1.13 32.42
C ASP A 584 15.11 -2.00 32.33
N GLU A 585 15.28 -2.69 31.21
CA GLU A 585 16.45 -3.54 30.92
C GLU A 585 17.66 -2.74 30.37
N GLY A 586 17.51 -1.45 30.11
CA GLY A 586 18.57 -0.58 29.59
C GLY A 586 19.16 -1.06 28.26
N LEU A 587 18.32 -1.52 27.32
CA LEU A 587 18.76 -2.25 26.12
C LEU A 587 19.25 -1.38 24.96
N PHE A 588 19.23 -0.08 25.07
CA PHE A 588 19.73 0.81 24.02
C PHE A 588 21.26 0.70 23.87
N THR A 589 21.75 0.46 22.65
CA THR A 589 23.18 0.36 22.35
C THR A 589 23.86 1.72 22.10
N GLY A 590 23.08 2.76 21.84
CA GLY A 590 23.56 4.06 21.37
C GLY A 590 23.78 4.12 19.87
N ARG A 591 23.59 3.02 19.14
CA ARG A 591 23.73 2.99 17.69
C ARG A 591 22.40 3.27 17.02
N THR A 592 22.41 4.12 16.00
CA THR A 592 21.30 4.31 15.10
C THR A 592 21.33 3.26 14.00
N LEU A 593 20.16 2.90 13.50
CA LEU A 593 20.01 2.03 12.34
C LEU A 593 19.00 2.61 11.36
N GLU A 594 19.14 2.24 10.11
CA GLU A 594 18.17 2.56 9.06
C GLU A 594 17.77 1.28 8.35
N ARG A 595 16.47 1.13 8.05
CA ARG A 595 15.94 -0.03 7.34
C ARG A 595 15.00 0.43 6.23
N GLN A 596 15.21 -0.12 5.04
CA GLN A 596 14.27 0.04 3.93
C GLN A 596 12.98 -0.73 4.27
N THR A 597 11.84 -0.06 4.20
CA THR A 597 10.51 -0.63 4.41
C THR A 597 9.63 -0.37 3.19
N SER A 598 8.46 -0.99 3.11
CA SER A 598 7.48 -0.70 2.06
C SER A 598 7.05 0.78 2.05
N SER A 599 7.15 1.46 3.20
CA SER A 599 6.89 2.89 3.36
C SER A 599 8.14 3.78 3.19
N GLY A 600 9.28 3.22 2.78
CA GLY A 600 10.56 3.90 2.57
C GLY A 600 11.57 3.65 3.69
N LEU A 601 12.68 4.39 3.66
CA LEU A 601 13.74 4.29 4.65
C LEU A 601 13.24 4.82 6.00
N LYS A 602 13.33 3.99 7.04
CA LYS A 602 12.99 4.33 8.41
C LYS A 602 14.24 4.32 9.29
N ALA A 603 14.41 5.39 10.04
CA ALA A 603 15.41 5.45 11.08
C ALA A 603 14.93 4.74 12.35
N GLY A 604 15.86 4.26 13.16
CA GLY A 604 15.58 3.58 14.41
C GLY A 604 16.81 3.45 15.29
N VAL A 605 16.68 2.64 16.31
CA VAL A 605 17.73 2.34 17.28
C VAL A 605 18.02 0.85 17.31
N GLU A 606 19.30 0.52 17.44
CA GLU A 606 19.74 -0.84 17.73
C GLU A 606 19.53 -1.14 19.21
N LEU A 607 19.02 -2.32 19.49
CA LEU A 607 18.82 -2.79 20.86
C LEU A 607 19.78 -3.95 21.14
N ARG A 608 20.35 -3.96 22.37
CA ARG A 608 20.99 -5.16 22.90
C ARG A 608 19.89 -6.21 23.06
N PRO A 609 20.12 -7.46 22.63
CA PRO A 609 19.16 -8.51 22.87
C PRO A 609 18.97 -8.71 24.39
N GLY A 610 17.74 -8.69 24.84
CA GLY A 610 17.33 -8.86 26.23
C GLY A 610 15.86 -9.23 26.34
N ILE A 611 15.08 -8.93 25.28
CA ILE A 611 13.65 -9.23 25.24
C ILE A 611 13.39 -10.39 24.30
N VAL A 612 12.75 -11.43 24.80
CA VAL A 612 12.18 -12.53 24.01
C VAL A 612 10.71 -12.26 23.77
N ALA A 613 10.28 -12.39 22.52
CA ALA A 613 8.89 -12.25 22.12
C ALA A 613 8.42 -13.50 21.38
N THR A 614 7.25 -14.01 21.76
CA THR A 614 6.54 -15.00 20.95
C THR A 614 5.92 -14.30 19.76
N VAL A 615 6.35 -14.69 18.58
CA VAL A 615 5.93 -14.10 17.30
C VAL A 615 5.13 -15.12 16.52
N ARG A 616 3.89 -14.76 16.18
CA ARG A 616 3.04 -15.50 15.25
C ARG A 616 3.26 -14.98 13.84
N PHE A 617 3.29 -15.87 12.85
CA PHE A 617 3.49 -15.50 11.45
C PHE A 617 2.75 -16.45 10.50
N GLU A 618 2.62 -16.05 9.23
CA GLU A 618 1.85 -16.80 8.23
C GLU A 618 2.67 -17.79 7.42
N GLY A 619 3.97 -17.64 7.39
CA GLY A 619 4.89 -18.47 6.61
C GLY A 619 6.28 -17.85 6.52
N VAL A 620 7.19 -18.51 5.82
CA VAL A 620 8.56 -18.05 5.60
C VAL A 620 8.75 -17.77 4.11
N VAL A 621 9.39 -16.65 3.79
CA VAL A 621 9.73 -16.25 2.42
C VAL A 621 11.22 -15.99 2.30
N ARG A 622 11.77 -16.07 1.09
CA ARG A 622 13.10 -15.55 0.77
C ARG A 622 12.98 -14.22 0.07
N ASP A 623 13.77 -13.25 0.48
CA ASP A 623 13.87 -11.96 -0.18
C ASP A 623 14.76 -12.02 -1.43
N GLU A 624 14.91 -10.88 -2.11
CA GLU A 624 15.75 -10.75 -3.32
C GLU A 624 17.24 -11.02 -3.06
N ASN A 625 17.67 -11.02 -1.79
CA ASN A 625 19.04 -11.31 -1.36
C ASN A 625 19.19 -12.74 -0.81
N ASP A 626 18.21 -13.62 -1.08
CA ASP A 626 18.14 -15.00 -0.59
C ASP A 626 18.08 -15.12 0.96
N GLN A 627 17.67 -14.05 1.65
CA GLN A 627 17.52 -14.07 3.10
C GLN A 627 16.12 -14.52 3.49
N LEU A 628 16.05 -15.38 4.53
CA LEU A 628 14.77 -15.82 5.09
C LEU A 628 14.13 -14.70 5.89
N SER A 629 12.84 -14.49 5.66
CA SER A 629 12.01 -13.54 6.38
C SER A 629 10.64 -14.12 6.70
N LEU A 630 10.11 -13.78 7.87
CA LEU A 630 8.77 -14.19 8.28
C LEU A 630 7.71 -13.34 7.56
N ARG A 631 6.65 -13.99 7.08
CA ARG A 631 5.52 -13.33 6.43
C ARG A 631 4.49 -12.91 7.48
N ASP A 632 4.11 -11.63 7.47
CA ASP A 632 3.15 -11.00 8.39
C ASP A 632 3.37 -11.34 9.88
N PRO A 633 4.60 -11.11 10.42
CA PRO A 633 4.89 -11.46 11.81
C PRO A 633 4.18 -10.52 12.77
N LYS A 634 3.65 -11.07 13.87
CA LYS A 634 2.96 -10.35 14.94
C LYS A 634 3.45 -10.82 16.30
N ILE A 635 3.87 -9.92 17.18
CA ILE A 635 4.14 -10.24 18.56
C ILE A 635 2.82 -10.56 19.24
N VAL A 636 2.69 -11.78 19.77
CA VAL A 636 1.51 -12.23 20.51
C VAL A 636 1.75 -12.24 22.03
N ARG A 637 3.00 -12.27 22.45
CA ARG A 637 3.40 -12.20 23.86
C ARG A 637 4.84 -11.72 23.99
N VAL A 638 5.11 -10.86 24.96
CA VAL A 638 6.45 -10.48 25.40
C VAL A 638 6.80 -11.34 26.62
N ARG A 639 7.98 -11.96 26.63
CA ARG A 639 8.41 -12.96 27.64
C ARG A 639 9.68 -12.55 28.39
N THR A 640 9.73 -11.32 28.86
CA THR A 640 10.92 -10.77 29.55
C THR A 640 11.32 -11.53 30.80
N ASP A 641 10.34 -12.11 31.52
CA ASP A 641 10.60 -12.75 32.83
C ASP A 641 10.59 -14.29 32.78
N GLU A 642 10.33 -14.89 31.59
CA GLU A 642 10.05 -16.32 31.47
C GLU A 642 11.07 -17.07 30.60
N LYS A 643 11.79 -16.38 29.73
CA LYS A 643 12.75 -16.97 28.79
C LYS A 643 13.96 -16.08 28.59
N ASP A 644 15.13 -16.72 28.56
CA ASP A 644 16.37 -16.05 28.18
C ASP A 644 16.70 -16.25 26.68
N LEU A 645 17.75 -15.58 26.24
CA LEU A 645 18.19 -15.61 24.82
C LEU A 645 18.71 -16.99 24.37
N SER A 646 19.04 -17.89 25.27
CA SER A 646 19.47 -19.25 24.91
C SER A 646 18.32 -20.16 24.51
N GLU A 647 17.09 -19.74 24.83
CA GLU A 647 15.85 -20.49 24.58
C GLU A 647 15.06 -19.99 23.34
N ILE A 648 15.61 -19.01 22.59
CA ILE A 648 14.97 -18.55 21.36
C ILE A 648 15.18 -19.53 20.21
N ASP A 649 14.26 -19.48 19.27
CA ASP A 649 14.31 -20.31 18.07
C ASP A 649 15.50 -19.96 17.16
N GLN A 650 16.02 -21.00 16.52
CA GLN A 650 17.18 -20.89 15.64
C GLN A 650 16.76 -20.58 14.20
N VAL A 651 17.64 -19.96 13.44
CA VAL A 651 17.48 -19.77 11.99
C VAL A 651 17.23 -21.11 11.30
N LYS A 652 17.84 -22.20 11.79
CA LYS A 652 17.61 -23.56 11.29
C LYS A 652 16.15 -23.99 11.37
N SER A 653 15.44 -23.66 12.45
CA SER A 653 13.99 -23.95 12.57
C SER A 653 13.19 -23.21 11.48
N ILE A 654 13.58 -21.98 11.17
CA ILE A 654 12.96 -21.18 10.12
C ILE A 654 13.28 -21.76 8.72
N GLU A 655 14.51 -22.22 8.50
CA GLU A 655 14.90 -22.93 7.27
C GLU A 655 14.10 -24.22 7.08
N GLU A 656 13.93 -25.00 8.13
CA GLU A 656 13.10 -26.22 8.10
C GLU A 656 11.63 -25.91 7.78
N LEU A 657 11.08 -24.84 8.35
CA LEU A 657 9.73 -24.39 8.02
C LEU A 657 9.61 -23.94 6.57
N TYR A 658 10.62 -23.22 6.05
CA TYR A 658 10.68 -22.82 4.65
C TYR A 658 10.76 -24.04 3.72
N LEU A 659 11.64 -24.99 4.02
CA LEU A 659 11.78 -26.21 3.24
C LEU A 659 10.50 -27.07 3.31
N LYS A 660 9.91 -27.23 4.50
CA LYS A 660 8.61 -27.92 4.65
C LYS A 660 7.52 -27.26 3.81
N SER A 661 7.47 -25.93 3.74
CA SER A 661 6.50 -25.22 2.90
C SER A 661 6.76 -25.39 1.40
N ARG A 662 7.98 -25.72 0.99
CA ARG A 662 8.35 -26.05 -0.40
C ARG A 662 8.18 -27.53 -0.73
N HIS A 663 8.31 -28.39 0.25
CA HIS A 663 8.13 -29.83 0.12
C HIS A 663 6.72 -30.29 0.50
N GLN A 664 5.94 -29.44 1.14
CA GLN A 664 4.49 -29.56 1.31
C GLN A 664 3.74 -28.94 0.13
#